data_5794e3b31cd1654a20ef3e20012328b2
#
_entry.id   5794e3b31cd1654a20ef3e20012328b2
#
_cell.length_a   1.000
_cell.length_b   1.000
_cell.length_c   1.000
_cell.angle_alpha   90.00
_cell.angle_beta   90.00
_cell.angle_gamma   90.00
#
_symmetry.space_group_name_H-M   'P 1'
#
loop_
_entity.id
_entity.type
_entity.pdbx_description
1 polymer ?
#
loop_
_entity_poly.entity_id
_entity_poly.type
_entity_poly.pdbx_seq_one_letter_code
_entity_poly.pdbx_strand_id
1 'polypeptide(L)'
;HHRSSAASDVYKRQVEDRSEQVKPGECASYDIDVTKNFDSGELVFATPGAPEAKPDGVAMDAWRVENWVVIVDFANATGSADAGDGLGDPIAWTIPGNAEKVTKRVAVHVCAPQNATAGLGPAITLKGYLDGYPRISDSAILSTNVEHVFDLDAGVDPAVGTSMNVNPGDQITLPITVSNEGNGPDRFDFRLARVTDAFGVDVIWDIDIPRENLQELSPGTYQAFDVLMNVPDRVPAGVYTVVLQAFSEEVYPDASGRDTRIRDTVTLTITVDEFHDMQISMDPTVDNAVKTSAPGRIVRFTFNVTNNGNVADVPTLNNHTAQRDGDSLLWNELPGMNVLSSWDVDWFIMRQVSAELVVEEACMVMQSTASSFPEDACVYLEDLDEWRLPEMAPYETITTVAAVKVGTDAKLDTRSIGLKVVSKFGDMENDGDHDDSPAWDGDNLDTNEFIVTLRLRAPNLEIKEIIMPPSTSAEVDATIPIGIILQNTGNVHATDIEIVLCEYDDVTDDITKEIRRNGCDEERVVMRQVVGALLAPDDTEDAKEIELYLLYPVTAGSKGVYVVVDPMNEIVESDEGDNVKPIPQPLESNSPVLDLAREVVGKTALPFAVIVLTIALLGVVYLVGKGRRDEVNKRLAEQSSLVSVLSEEADN
;
A
#
# COMPACT_ATOMS: atom_id res chain seq x y z
N HIS A 1 -64.79 -14.87 -94.44
CA HIS A 1 -63.79 -14.56 -93.41
C HIS A 1 -64.08 -15.36 -92.16
N HIS A 2 -63.42 -16.49 -92.07
CA HIS A 2 -63.24 -17.08 -90.77
C HIS A 2 -61.87 -16.60 -90.18
N ARG A 3 -61.99 -15.61 -89.32
CA ARG A 3 -60.83 -15.34 -88.41
C ARG A 3 -60.91 -16.37 -87.34
N SER A 4 -59.97 -17.29 -87.42
CA SER A 4 -59.62 -18.14 -86.28
C SER A 4 -59.10 -17.31 -85.15
N SER A 5 -59.91 -17.12 -84.14
CA SER A 5 -59.45 -16.60 -82.87
C SER A 5 -58.85 -17.73 -82.02
N ALA A 6 -57.77 -18.28 -82.52
CA ALA A 6 -56.97 -19.14 -81.71
C ALA A 6 -55.76 -18.32 -81.18
N ALA A 7 -56.09 -17.31 -80.46
CA ALA A 7 -55.02 -16.57 -79.71
C ALA A 7 -55.59 -16.19 -78.40
N SER A 8 -54.90 -16.60 -77.36
CA SER A 8 -54.96 -16.16 -75.99
C SER A 8 -55.99 -16.87 -75.11
N ASP A 9 -55.69 -18.05 -74.72
CA ASP A 9 -55.92 -18.40 -73.32
C ASP A 9 -54.62 -18.96 -72.77
N VAL A 10 -53.63 -18.11 -72.69
CA VAL A 10 -52.57 -18.29 -71.69
C VAL A 10 -53.23 -18.01 -70.39
N TYR A 11 -53.74 -19.02 -69.73
CA TYR A 11 -54.23 -18.92 -68.39
C TYR A 11 -53.11 -18.38 -67.50
N LYS A 12 -53.21 -17.14 -67.11
CA LYS A 12 -52.45 -16.62 -66.03
C LYS A 12 -52.83 -17.37 -64.74
N ARG A 13 -52.19 -18.52 -64.48
CA ARG A 13 -51.97 -18.86 -63.07
C ARG A 13 -50.87 -17.95 -62.65
N GLN A 14 -51.20 -16.92 -61.87
CA GLN A 14 -50.22 -16.25 -61.07
C GLN A 14 -49.52 -17.34 -60.26
N VAL A 15 -48.27 -17.54 -60.54
CA VAL A 15 -47.37 -18.25 -59.63
C VAL A 15 -47.41 -17.33 -58.40
N GLU A 16 -47.91 -17.83 -57.28
CA GLU A 16 -47.84 -17.08 -56.02
C GLU A 16 -46.37 -16.70 -55.82
N ASP A 17 -46.14 -15.40 -55.59
CA ASP A 17 -44.80 -14.90 -55.27
C ASP A 17 -44.23 -15.75 -54.11
N ARG A 18 -43.26 -16.58 -54.41
CA ARG A 18 -42.62 -17.45 -53.44
C ARG A 18 -41.40 -16.74 -52.90
N SER A 19 -41.35 -16.57 -51.58
CA SER A 19 -40.19 -16.08 -50.86
C SER A 19 -39.59 -17.23 -50.07
N GLU A 20 -38.34 -17.52 -50.34
CA GLU A 20 -37.56 -18.51 -49.61
C GLU A 20 -36.41 -17.81 -48.87
N GLN A 21 -36.00 -18.37 -47.75
CA GLN A 21 -34.93 -17.83 -46.94
C GLN A 21 -33.70 -18.75 -47.05
N VAL A 22 -32.52 -18.12 -47.20
CA VAL A 22 -31.23 -18.83 -47.35
C VAL A 22 -30.13 -18.11 -46.63
N LYS A 23 -29.08 -18.82 -46.29
CA LYS A 23 -27.83 -18.21 -45.80
C LYS A 23 -26.95 -17.78 -46.98
N PRO A 24 -25.99 -16.88 -46.78
CA PRO A 24 -24.97 -16.57 -47.76
C PRO A 24 -24.28 -17.86 -48.25
N GLY A 25 -24.15 -17.99 -49.58
CA GLY A 25 -23.58 -19.20 -50.22
C GLY A 25 -24.54 -20.37 -50.36
N GLU A 26 -25.77 -20.30 -49.83
CA GLU A 26 -26.78 -21.34 -49.97
C GLU A 26 -27.77 -21.04 -51.13
N CYS A 27 -28.51 -22.05 -51.54
CA CYS A 27 -29.48 -21.94 -52.62
C CYS A 27 -30.92 -22.15 -52.10
N ALA A 28 -31.80 -21.25 -52.46
CA ALA A 28 -33.26 -21.46 -52.37
C ALA A 28 -33.74 -22.35 -53.53
N SER A 29 -34.67 -23.23 -53.26
CA SER A 29 -35.23 -24.13 -54.27
C SER A 29 -36.71 -23.84 -54.50
N TYR A 30 -37.05 -23.48 -55.73
CA TYR A 30 -38.40 -23.14 -56.12
C TYR A 30 -38.95 -24.18 -57.11
N ASP A 31 -40.00 -24.88 -56.76
CA ASP A 31 -40.74 -25.74 -57.61
C ASP A 31 -41.75 -24.94 -58.43
N ILE A 32 -41.55 -24.88 -59.77
CA ILE A 32 -42.41 -24.10 -60.66
C ILE A 32 -43.16 -25.08 -61.59
N ASP A 33 -44.48 -25.04 -61.55
CA ASP A 33 -45.32 -25.79 -62.47
C ASP A 33 -45.50 -25.03 -63.81
N VAL A 34 -44.91 -25.52 -64.82
CA VAL A 34 -44.94 -24.97 -66.16
C VAL A 34 -45.96 -25.73 -66.99
N THR A 35 -46.98 -25.01 -67.45
CA THR A 35 -48.06 -25.62 -68.29
C THR A 35 -47.97 -25.12 -69.70
N LYS A 36 -47.82 -26.04 -70.59
CA LYS A 36 -47.90 -25.79 -72.04
C LYS A 36 -49.31 -26.12 -72.59
N ASN A 37 -49.93 -25.13 -73.26
CA ASN A 37 -51.28 -25.22 -73.81
C ASN A 37 -51.28 -25.25 -75.39
N PHE A 38 -50.24 -25.69 -76.02
CA PHE A 38 -50.11 -25.74 -77.52
C PHE A 38 -49.58 -27.05 -77.98
N ASP A 39 -49.97 -27.45 -79.26
CA ASP A 39 -49.75 -28.83 -79.79
C ASP A 39 -48.31 -29.16 -80.16
N SER A 40 -47.47 -28.15 -80.41
CA SER A 40 -46.09 -28.36 -80.78
C SER A 40 -45.25 -27.12 -80.56
N GLY A 41 -43.96 -27.31 -80.41
CA GLY A 41 -42.96 -26.25 -80.24
C GLY A 41 -42.07 -26.43 -79.00
N GLU A 42 -41.06 -25.69 -79.00
CA GLU A 42 -40.06 -25.68 -77.90
C GLU A 42 -40.38 -24.56 -76.89
N LEU A 43 -40.34 -24.92 -75.66
CA LEU A 43 -40.46 -23.95 -74.56
C LEU A 43 -39.08 -23.59 -74.12
N VAL A 44 -38.83 -22.32 -74.16
CA VAL A 44 -37.54 -21.75 -73.77
C VAL A 44 -37.67 -20.94 -72.49
N PHE A 45 -36.73 -21.15 -71.61
CA PHE A 45 -36.63 -20.35 -70.34
C PHE A 45 -35.49 -19.37 -70.44
N ALA A 46 -35.68 -18.21 -69.92
CA ALA A 46 -34.67 -17.18 -69.81
C ALA A 46 -34.89 -16.31 -68.55
N THR A 47 -33.86 -15.73 -68.06
CA THR A 47 -33.91 -14.63 -67.06
C THR A 47 -33.66 -13.32 -67.81
N PRO A 48 -34.67 -12.45 -67.99
CA PRO A 48 -34.46 -11.21 -68.70
C PRO A 48 -33.39 -10.34 -67.96
N GLY A 49 -32.40 -9.89 -68.73
CA GLY A 49 -31.34 -9.00 -68.16
C GLY A 49 -30.12 -9.72 -67.64
N ALA A 50 -30.02 -11.04 -67.83
CA ALA A 50 -28.86 -11.78 -67.38
C ALA A 50 -28.01 -12.25 -68.57
N PRO A 51 -27.05 -11.51 -69.02
CA PRO A 51 -26.17 -11.89 -70.14
C PRO A 51 -24.83 -12.46 -69.68
N GLU A 52 -24.73 -12.93 -68.45
CA GLU A 52 -23.43 -13.36 -67.92
C GLU A 52 -23.23 -14.86 -67.99
N ALA A 53 -21.97 -15.22 -68.18
CA ALA A 53 -21.52 -16.59 -68.44
C ALA A 53 -21.95 -17.58 -67.35
N LYS A 54 -22.16 -18.84 -67.76
CA LYS A 54 -22.27 -19.97 -66.85
C LYS A 54 -21.10 -19.99 -65.88
N PRO A 55 -21.34 -20.04 -64.55
CA PRO A 55 -20.26 -20.09 -63.57
C PRO A 55 -19.40 -21.37 -63.78
N ASP A 56 -18.08 -21.22 -63.64
CA ASP A 56 -17.16 -22.34 -63.72
C ASP A 56 -17.49 -23.41 -62.67
N GLY A 57 -17.53 -24.69 -63.09
CA GLY A 57 -17.75 -25.82 -62.16
C GLY A 57 -19.23 -26.17 -61.92
N VAL A 58 -20.21 -25.45 -62.46
CA VAL A 58 -21.63 -25.81 -62.38
C VAL A 58 -21.98 -26.78 -63.50
N ALA A 59 -22.42 -27.96 -63.12
CA ALA A 59 -22.78 -29.04 -64.09
C ALA A 59 -24.16 -28.83 -64.70
N MET A 60 -24.96 -27.90 -64.19
CA MET A 60 -26.32 -27.62 -64.61
C MET A 60 -26.41 -26.32 -65.41
N ASP A 61 -27.51 -26.12 -66.11
CA ASP A 61 -27.79 -24.89 -66.83
C ASP A 61 -28.03 -23.76 -65.83
N ALA A 62 -27.21 -22.74 -65.92
CA ALA A 62 -27.19 -21.66 -64.90
C ALA A 62 -27.00 -20.28 -65.55
N TRP A 63 -27.63 -19.29 -64.94
CA TRP A 63 -27.43 -17.90 -65.29
C TRP A 63 -26.83 -17.15 -64.05
N ARG A 64 -26.18 -16.05 -64.31
CA ARG A 64 -25.75 -15.15 -63.31
C ARG A 64 -26.56 -13.85 -63.41
N VAL A 65 -27.22 -13.47 -62.32
CA VAL A 65 -27.90 -12.20 -62.19
C VAL A 65 -27.22 -11.44 -61.09
N GLU A 66 -26.54 -10.37 -61.45
CA GLU A 66 -25.58 -9.71 -60.56
C GLU A 66 -24.53 -10.73 -60.09
N ASN A 67 -24.41 -11.00 -58.82
CA ASN A 67 -23.50 -12.07 -58.32
C ASN A 67 -24.26 -13.35 -57.93
N TRP A 68 -25.56 -13.42 -58.18
CA TRP A 68 -26.40 -14.56 -57.86
C TRP A 68 -26.36 -15.58 -58.99
N VAL A 69 -26.40 -16.85 -58.62
CA VAL A 69 -26.43 -17.94 -59.58
C VAL A 69 -27.84 -18.55 -59.64
N VAL A 70 -28.44 -18.59 -60.80
CA VAL A 70 -29.75 -19.20 -61.01
C VAL A 70 -29.54 -20.50 -61.82
N ILE A 71 -29.93 -21.64 -61.24
CA ILE A 71 -29.79 -22.95 -61.80
C ILE A 71 -31.18 -23.50 -62.05
N VAL A 72 -31.46 -23.98 -63.28
CA VAL A 72 -32.72 -24.65 -63.62
C VAL A 72 -32.47 -26.17 -63.75
N ASP A 73 -33.14 -26.93 -62.87
CA ASP A 73 -33.03 -28.40 -62.88
C ASP A 73 -34.24 -29.03 -63.54
N PHE A 74 -33.99 -29.66 -64.65
CA PHE A 74 -34.97 -30.45 -65.46
C PHE A 74 -34.93 -31.93 -65.14
N ALA A 75 -34.31 -32.39 -64.07
CA ALA A 75 -34.02 -33.79 -63.76
C ALA A 75 -35.21 -34.78 -63.89
N ASN A 76 -36.43 -34.27 -63.80
CA ASN A 76 -37.65 -35.05 -63.98
C ASN A 76 -38.39 -34.76 -65.31
N ALA A 77 -37.79 -33.98 -66.20
CA ALA A 77 -38.38 -33.72 -67.52
C ALA A 77 -37.97 -34.80 -68.50
N THR A 78 -38.96 -35.52 -69.13
CA THR A 78 -38.74 -36.41 -70.21
C THR A 78 -38.58 -35.62 -71.52
N GLY A 79 -37.45 -34.96 -71.70
CA GLY A 79 -37.05 -34.19 -72.86
C GLY A 79 -35.60 -33.81 -72.74
N SER A 80 -34.83 -33.73 -73.78
CA SER A 80 -33.45 -33.23 -73.73
C SER A 80 -33.53 -31.72 -73.45
N ALA A 81 -32.97 -31.28 -72.36
CA ALA A 81 -32.60 -29.89 -72.19
C ALA A 81 -31.39 -29.70 -73.14
N ASP A 82 -31.52 -28.87 -74.13
CA ASP A 82 -30.38 -28.38 -74.88
C ASP A 82 -29.84 -27.18 -74.15
N ALA A 83 -28.76 -27.39 -73.43
CA ALA A 83 -28.03 -26.27 -72.83
C ALA A 83 -27.34 -25.55 -73.99
N GLY A 84 -27.78 -24.36 -74.29
CA GLY A 84 -27.08 -23.51 -75.23
C GLY A 84 -25.59 -23.47 -74.89
N ASP A 85 -24.73 -23.61 -75.86
CA ASP A 85 -23.27 -23.66 -75.75
C ASP A 85 -22.63 -22.27 -75.68
N GLY A 86 -23.43 -21.22 -75.41
CA GLY A 86 -23.01 -19.85 -75.38
C GLY A 86 -23.45 -19.06 -74.13
N LEU A 87 -22.73 -17.99 -73.87
CA LEU A 87 -23.02 -16.97 -72.79
C LEU A 87 -24.43 -16.37 -72.97
N GLY A 88 -25.32 -16.63 -72.03
CA GLY A 88 -26.68 -16.05 -72.06
C GLY A 88 -27.68 -16.74 -72.93
N ASP A 89 -27.36 -17.92 -73.45
CA ASP A 89 -28.31 -18.70 -74.26
C ASP A 89 -29.49 -19.16 -73.38
N PRO A 90 -30.70 -19.08 -73.92
CA PRO A 90 -31.86 -19.53 -73.19
C PRO A 90 -31.88 -21.04 -73.08
N ILE A 91 -32.28 -21.57 -71.93
CA ILE A 91 -32.42 -22.98 -71.65
C ILE A 91 -33.69 -23.46 -72.33
N ALA A 92 -33.54 -24.38 -73.31
CA ALA A 92 -34.64 -24.88 -74.08
C ALA A 92 -35.16 -26.21 -73.51
N TRP A 93 -36.44 -26.37 -73.50
CA TRP A 93 -37.13 -27.58 -73.14
C TRP A 93 -38.08 -28.00 -74.28
N THR A 94 -37.71 -29.00 -75.00
CA THR A 94 -38.54 -29.51 -76.08
C THR A 94 -39.65 -30.39 -75.53
N ILE A 95 -40.88 -30.02 -75.80
CA ILE A 95 -42.06 -30.85 -75.51
C ILE A 95 -42.46 -31.61 -76.69
N PRO A 96 -42.49 -32.96 -76.61
CA PRO A 96 -42.90 -33.81 -77.75
C PRO A 96 -44.28 -33.44 -78.30
N GLY A 97 -44.44 -33.34 -79.64
CA GLY A 97 -45.73 -33.07 -80.30
C GLY A 97 -46.76 -34.12 -79.94
N ASN A 98 -48.04 -33.73 -79.77
CA ASN A 98 -49.27 -34.47 -79.52
C ASN A 98 -49.87 -34.44 -78.13
N ALA A 99 -49.42 -33.60 -77.22
CA ALA A 99 -50.07 -33.42 -75.91
C ALA A 99 -50.81 -32.10 -75.89
N GLU A 100 -52.13 -32.12 -75.82
CA GLU A 100 -52.96 -30.91 -75.80
C GLU A 100 -52.68 -29.99 -74.55
N LYS A 101 -52.29 -30.58 -73.45
CA LYS A 101 -51.90 -29.83 -72.25
C LYS A 101 -50.94 -30.64 -71.42
N VAL A 102 -49.74 -30.13 -71.20
CA VAL A 102 -48.72 -30.80 -70.41
C VAL A 102 -48.27 -29.80 -69.31
N THR A 103 -48.36 -30.26 -68.09
CA THR A 103 -47.79 -29.54 -66.96
C THR A 103 -46.59 -30.30 -66.43
N LYS A 104 -45.45 -29.66 -66.29
CA LYS A 104 -44.26 -30.20 -65.67
C LYS A 104 -43.73 -29.32 -64.57
N ARG A 105 -43.19 -29.95 -63.59
CA ARG A 105 -42.51 -29.25 -62.48
C ARG A 105 -41.05 -29.06 -62.82
N VAL A 106 -40.57 -27.85 -62.71
CA VAL A 106 -39.18 -27.46 -62.89
C VAL A 106 -38.66 -26.93 -61.56
N ALA A 107 -37.58 -27.46 -61.09
CA ALA A 107 -36.90 -26.94 -59.92
C ALA A 107 -35.96 -25.83 -60.38
N VAL A 108 -36.07 -24.67 -59.72
CA VAL A 108 -35.17 -23.55 -59.96
C VAL A 108 -34.47 -23.22 -58.65
N HIS A 109 -33.15 -23.30 -58.66
CA HIS A 109 -32.31 -22.99 -57.52
C HIS A 109 -31.73 -21.60 -57.72
N VAL A 110 -31.99 -20.72 -56.74
CA VAL A 110 -31.42 -19.36 -56.68
C VAL A 110 -30.39 -19.33 -55.57
N CYS A 111 -29.12 -19.27 -55.93
CA CYS A 111 -28.00 -19.35 -55.00
C CYS A 111 -27.46 -17.97 -54.70
N ALA A 112 -27.46 -17.62 -53.42
CA ALA A 112 -26.88 -16.39 -52.92
C ALA A 112 -25.34 -16.47 -52.97
N PRO A 113 -24.64 -15.39 -53.32
CA PRO A 113 -23.18 -15.38 -53.21
C PRO A 113 -22.75 -15.46 -51.73
N GLN A 114 -21.51 -15.92 -51.47
CA GLN A 114 -20.98 -16.04 -50.12
C GLN A 114 -20.94 -14.70 -49.36
N ASN A 115 -20.83 -13.60 -50.07
CA ASN A 115 -20.83 -12.25 -49.54
C ASN A 115 -22.20 -11.54 -49.69
N ALA A 116 -23.30 -12.32 -49.81
CA ALA A 116 -24.63 -11.74 -49.91
C ALA A 116 -25.02 -10.99 -48.65
N THR A 117 -25.47 -9.75 -48.79
CA THR A 117 -26.00 -8.96 -47.68
C THR A 117 -27.36 -9.49 -47.23
N ALA A 118 -27.62 -9.36 -45.92
CA ALA A 118 -28.90 -9.72 -45.32
C ALA A 118 -30.08 -8.94 -45.96
N GLY A 119 -31.20 -9.57 -46.02
CA GLY A 119 -32.41 -9.00 -46.59
C GLY A 119 -32.81 -9.51 -47.94
N LEU A 120 -33.68 -8.79 -48.64
CA LEU A 120 -34.20 -9.23 -49.91
C LEU A 120 -33.14 -9.14 -51.02
N GLY A 121 -32.83 -10.28 -51.62
CA GLY A 121 -31.96 -10.36 -52.78
C GLY A 121 -32.64 -9.78 -54.04
N PRO A 122 -31.95 -9.79 -55.17
CA PRO A 122 -32.51 -9.31 -56.42
C PRO A 122 -33.73 -10.15 -56.83
N ALA A 123 -34.76 -9.49 -57.36
CA ALA A 123 -35.93 -10.16 -57.88
C ALA A 123 -35.55 -10.87 -59.18
N ILE A 124 -35.55 -12.20 -59.16
CA ILE A 124 -35.21 -13.02 -60.30
C ILE A 124 -36.47 -13.31 -61.11
N THR A 125 -36.53 -12.81 -62.31
CA THR A 125 -37.65 -13.09 -63.22
C THR A 125 -37.29 -14.27 -64.08
N LEU A 126 -37.97 -15.43 -63.93
CA LEU A 126 -37.91 -16.54 -64.84
C LEU A 126 -39.00 -16.37 -65.89
N LYS A 127 -38.63 -16.24 -67.16
CA LYS A 127 -39.53 -16.11 -68.29
C LYS A 127 -39.52 -17.34 -69.13
N GLY A 128 -40.68 -17.97 -69.34
CA GLY A 128 -40.88 -19.01 -70.29
C GLY A 128 -41.58 -18.45 -71.57
N TYR A 129 -41.07 -18.78 -72.69
CA TYR A 129 -41.65 -18.36 -73.96
C TYR A 129 -41.55 -19.48 -75.03
N LEU A 130 -42.42 -19.42 -76.05
CA LEU A 130 -42.38 -20.36 -77.16
C LEU A 130 -41.30 -19.94 -78.16
N ASP A 131 -40.40 -20.91 -78.58
CA ASP A 131 -39.37 -20.62 -79.55
C ASP A 131 -39.96 -20.09 -80.83
N GLY A 132 -39.32 -19.08 -81.43
CA GLY A 132 -39.81 -18.38 -82.60
C GLY A 132 -41.01 -17.44 -82.36
N TYR A 133 -41.61 -17.44 -81.16
CA TYR A 133 -42.76 -16.60 -80.79
C TYR A 133 -42.62 -15.98 -79.41
N PRO A 134 -41.62 -15.15 -79.15
CA PRO A 134 -41.30 -14.64 -77.80
C PRO A 134 -42.39 -13.78 -77.19
N ARG A 135 -43.41 -13.41 -77.95
CA ARG A 135 -44.60 -12.69 -77.40
C ARG A 135 -45.60 -13.65 -76.73
N ILE A 136 -45.46 -14.94 -76.94
CA ILE A 136 -46.22 -15.98 -76.24
C ILE A 136 -45.34 -16.40 -75.07
N SER A 137 -45.46 -15.68 -73.95
CA SER A 137 -44.62 -15.87 -72.77
C SER A 137 -45.42 -15.69 -71.53
N ASP A 138 -44.94 -16.34 -70.47
CA ASP A 138 -45.34 -16.08 -69.08
C ASP A 138 -44.09 -15.99 -68.21
N SER A 139 -44.20 -15.41 -67.01
CA SER A 139 -43.05 -15.22 -66.12
C SER A 139 -43.43 -15.43 -64.65
N ALA A 140 -42.47 -15.97 -63.93
CA ALA A 140 -42.52 -16.04 -62.45
C ALA A 140 -41.44 -15.16 -61.86
N ILE A 141 -41.77 -14.48 -60.77
CA ILE A 141 -40.81 -13.72 -59.99
C ILE A 141 -40.44 -14.55 -58.77
N LEU A 142 -39.15 -14.79 -58.60
CA LEU A 142 -38.58 -15.49 -57.46
C LEU A 142 -37.89 -14.49 -56.58
N SER A 143 -38.30 -14.46 -55.31
CA SER A 143 -37.75 -13.58 -54.31
C SER A 143 -37.01 -14.41 -53.25
N THR A 144 -35.74 -14.20 -53.11
CA THR A 144 -34.93 -14.89 -52.12
C THR A 144 -34.53 -13.91 -51.04
N ASN A 145 -34.79 -14.28 -49.79
CA ASN A 145 -34.38 -13.51 -48.65
C ASN A 145 -33.12 -14.12 -48.02
N VAL A 146 -32.09 -13.34 -47.86
CA VAL A 146 -30.85 -13.77 -47.20
C VAL A 146 -30.99 -13.59 -45.72
N GLU A 147 -30.76 -14.67 -44.98
CA GLU A 147 -30.72 -14.62 -43.51
C GLU A 147 -29.64 -13.65 -43.03
N HIS A 148 -29.95 -12.95 -41.96
CA HIS A 148 -28.95 -12.17 -41.25
C HIS A 148 -28.04 -13.13 -40.48
N VAL A 149 -26.79 -13.16 -40.84
CA VAL A 149 -25.71 -13.87 -40.13
C VAL A 149 -24.94 -12.83 -39.36
N PHE A 150 -24.98 -12.97 -38.06
CA PHE A 150 -24.26 -12.10 -37.17
C PHE A 150 -22.86 -12.65 -36.93
N ASP A 151 -21.84 -11.83 -37.10
CA ASP A 151 -20.46 -12.14 -36.81
C ASP A 151 -19.69 -10.86 -36.49
N LEU A 152 -18.75 -10.94 -35.59
CA LEU A 152 -17.94 -9.80 -35.19
C LEU A 152 -16.53 -10.25 -34.86
N ASP A 153 -15.57 -9.35 -35.06
CA ASP A 153 -14.20 -9.46 -34.63
C ASP A 153 -13.82 -8.23 -33.80
N ALA A 154 -13.19 -8.44 -32.66
CA ALA A 154 -12.71 -7.37 -31.77
C ALA A 154 -11.22 -7.54 -31.54
N GLY A 155 -10.47 -6.45 -31.71
CA GLY A 155 -9.02 -6.48 -31.59
C GLY A 155 -8.43 -5.20 -31.02
N VAL A 156 -7.15 -5.27 -30.66
CA VAL A 156 -6.32 -4.11 -30.35
C VAL A 156 -5.57 -3.71 -31.61
N ASP A 157 -5.29 -2.42 -31.77
CA ASP A 157 -4.40 -1.98 -32.84
C ASP A 157 -3.08 -2.77 -32.78
N PRO A 158 -2.69 -3.46 -33.87
CA PRO A 158 -1.46 -4.25 -33.90
C PRO A 158 -0.18 -3.46 -33.55
N ALA A 159 -0.22 -2.14 -33.68
CA ALA A 159 0.90 -1.28 -33.29
C ALA A 159 1.10 -1.21 -31.78
N VAL A 160 0.05 -1.39 -30.98
CA VAL A 160 0.10 -1.39 -29.51
C VAL A 160 0.34 -2.79 -28.97
N GLY A 161 -0.25 -3.80 -29.62
CA GLY A 161 -0.18 -5.19 -29.16
C GLY A 161 -1.09 -5.51 -27.99
N THR A 162 -1.01 -6.74 -27.52
CA THR A 162 -1.84 -7.28 -26.42
C THR A 162 -1.06 -7.50 -25.12
N SER A 163 0.21 -7.10 -25.07
CA SER A 163 1.06 -7.24 -23.89
C SER A 163 1.85 -5.95 -23.67
N MET A 164 1.86 -5.45 -22.45
CA MET A 164 2.55 -4.21 -22.08
C MET A 164 3.02 -4.22 -20.63
N ASN A 165 4.09 -3.47 -20.38
CA ASN A 165 4.57 -3.17 -19.04
C ASN A 165 4.04 -1.81 -18.61
N VAL A 166 3.73 -1.68 -17.33
CA VAL A 166 3.10 -0.50 -16.75
C VAL A 166 3.58 -0.31 -15.31
N ASN A 167 3.52 0.93 -14.84
CA ASN A 167 3.74 1.25 -13.43
C ASN A 167 2.40 1.42 -12.69
N PRO A 168 2.35 1.25 -11.38
CA PRO A 168 1.21 1.66 -10.57
C PRO A 168 0.87 3.14 -10.82
N GLY A 169 -0.42 3.45 -10.92
CA GLY A 169 -0.90 4.79 -11.22
C GLY A 169 -0.87 5.20 -12.69
N ASP A 170 -0.33 4.38 -13.59
CA ASP A 170 -0.31 4.70 -15.01
C ASP A 170 -1.72 4.77 -15.61
N GLN A 171 -1.90 5.70 -16.54
CA GLN A 171 -3.09 5.81 -17.36
C GLN A 171 -2.76 5.39 -18.80
N ILE A 172 -3.42 4.34 -19.27
CA ILE A 172 -3.16 3.72 -20.56
C ILE A 172 -4.35 3.94 -21.48
N THR A 173 -4.07 4.36 -22.70
CA THR A 173 -5.07 4.45 -23.77
C THR A 173 -4.91 3.28 -24.71
N LEU A 174 -5.94 2.45 -24.83
CA LEU A 174 -5.97 1.26 -25.67
C LEU A 174 -6.89 1.51 -26.88
N PRO A 175 -6.34 1.64 -28.08
CA PRO A 175 -7.13 1.71 -29.29
C PRO A 175 -7.69 0.31 -29.62
N ILE A 176 -8.99 0.17 -29.46
CA ILE A 176 -9.76 -1.05 -29.74
C ILE A 176 -10.51 -0.87 -31.05
N THR A 177 -10.56 -1.91 -31.84
CA THR A 177 -11.37 -1.99 -33.05
C THR A 177 -12.43 -3.07 -32.89
N VAL A 178 -13.63 -2.77 -33.37
CA VAL A 178 -14.69 -3.76 -33.50
C VAL A 178 -15.17 -3.71 -34.96
N SER A 179 -15.15 -4.84 -35.64
CA SER A 179 -15.59 -5.00 -37.04
C SER A 179 -16.84 -5.86 -37.12
N ASN A 180 -17.72 -5.54 -38.08
CA ASN A 180 -18.86 -6.35 -38.44
C ASN A 180 -18.44 -7.32 -39.53
N GLU A 181 -18.20 -8.57 -39.17
CA GLU A 181 -17.89 -9.66 -40.09
C GLU A 181 -19.17 -10.39 -40.61
N GLY A 182 -20.33 -9.98 -40.13
CA GLY A 182 -21.62 -10.46 -40.54
C GLY A 182 -22.01 -9.96 -41.93
N ASN A 183 -23.20 -10.35 -42.38
CA ASN A 183 -23.73 -9.99 -43.71
C ASN A 183 -24.83 -8.91 -43.68
N GLY A 184 -25.16 -8.39 -42.52
CA GLY A 184 -26.14 -7.33 -42.33
C GLY A 184 -25.66 -6.26 -41.36
N PRO A 185 -26.31 -5.08 -41.34
CA PRO A 185 -25.96 -4.05 -40.36
C PRO A 185 -26.22 -4.55 -38.95
N ASP A 186 -25.29 -4.31 -38.06
CA ASP A 186 -25.38 -4.71 -36.65
C ASP A 186 -24.88 -3.60 -35.75
N ARG A 187 -25.36 -3.59 -34.51
CA ARG A 187 -24.94 -2.68 -33.45
C ARG A 187 -24.26 -3.50 -32.37
N PHE A 188 -23.08 -3.05 -31.98
CA PHE A 188 -22.29 -3.73 -30.97
C PHE A 188 -22.28 -2.96 -29.67
N ASP A 189 -22.21 -3.67 -28.55
CA ASP A 189 -21.89 -3.15 -27.23
C ASP A 189 -20.53 -3.71 -26.80
N PHE A 190 -19.84 -2.95 -25.93
CA PHE A 190 -18.51 -3.30 -25.47
C PHE A 190 -18.41 -3.11 -23.96
N ARG A 191 -17.83 -4.06 -23.25
CA ARG A 191 -17.73 -4.02 -21.80
C ARG A 191 -16.47 -4.67 -21.28
N LEU A 192 -16.07 -4.28 -20.07
CA LEU A 192 -15.13 -5.05 -19.28
C LEU A 192 -15.81 -6.36 -18.84
N ALA A 193 -15.19 -7.48 -19.16
CA ALA A 193 -15.64 -8.78 -18.68
C ALA A 193 -15.03 -9.09 -17.32
N ARG A 194 -13.71 -8.92 -17.16
CA ARG A 194 -13.00 -9.12 -15.90
C ARG A 194 -11.57 -8.58 -15.97
N VAL A 195 -10.97 -8.37 -14.80
CA VAL A 195 -9.53 -8.26 -14.60
C VAL A 195 -9.12 -9.30 -13.57
N THR A 196 -8.09 -10.07 -13.84
CA THR A 196 -7.57 -11.09 -12.91
C THR A 196 -6.08 -10.95 -12.71
N ASP A 197 -5.61 -11.27 -11.50
CA ASP A 197 -4.19 -11.41 -11.21
C ASP A 197 -3.59 -12.70 -11.81
N ALA A 198 -2.30 -12.95 -11.55
CA ALA A 198 -1.59 -14.15 -12.02
C ALA A 198 -2.16 -15.46 -11.45
N PHE A 199 -2.91 -15.42 -10.34
CA PHE A 199 -3.53 -16.58 -9.72
C PHE A 199 -4.97 -16.79 -10.20
N GLY A 200 -5.47 -15.91 -11.08
CA GLY A 200 -6.84 -15.94 -11.58
C GLY A 200 -7.88 -15.37 -10.61
N VAL A 201 -7.46 -14.61 -9.61
CA VAL A 201 -8.35 -13.91 -8.70
C VAL A 201 -8.82 -12.62 -9.33
N ASP A 202 -10.13 -12.36 -9.27
CA ASP A 202 -10.70 -11.13 -9.80
C ASP A 202 -10.23 -9.91 -8.99
N VAL A 203 -9.74 -8.89 -9.69
CA VAL A 203 -9.32 -7.60 -9.15
C VAL A 203 -10.11 -6.46 -9.80
N ILE A 204 -10.18 -5.33 -9.13
CA ILE A 204 -10.97 -4.19 -9.61
C ILE A 204 -10.00 -3.11 -10.11
N TRP A 205 -10.08 -2.82 -11.41
CA TRP A 205 -9.41 -1.70 -12.05
C TRP A 205 -10.45 -0.73 -12.61
N ASP A 206 -10.12 0.53 -12.67
CA ASP A 206 -10.97 1.56 -13.28
C ASP A 206 -10.69 1.61 -14.78
N ILE A 207 -11.65 1.09 -15.56
CA ILE A 207 -11.55 1.02 -17.02
C ILE A 207 -12.74 1.76 -17.61
N ASP A 208 -12.47 2.89 -18.24
CA ASP A 208 -13.47 3.69 -18.91
C ASP A 208 -13.62 3.24 -20.37
N ILE A 209 -14.82 2.77 -20.68
CA ILE A 209 -15.22 2.31 -22.00
C ILE A 209 -16.25 3.30 -22.54
N PRO A 210 -15.96 3.97 -23.65
CA PRO A 210 -16.89 4.96 -24.22
C PRO A 210 -18.15 4.28 -24.74
N ARG A 211 -19.25 4.38 -24.00
CA ARG A 211 -20.54 3.76 -24.32
C ARG A 211 -21.37 4.52 -25.35
N GLU A 212 -21.12 5.79 -25.56
CA GLU A 212 -22.01 6.68 -26.31
C GLU A 212 -21.75 6.69 -27.84
N ASN A 213 -20.74 5.98 -28.33
CA ASN A 213 -20.27 6.13 -29.70
C ASN A 213 -20.31 4.85 -30.56
N LEU A 214 -20.86 3.75 -30.07
CA LEU A 214 -21.01 2.55 -30.91
C LEU A 214 -22.18 2.78 -31.87
N GLN A 215 -21.84 2.98 -33.14
CA GLN A 215 -22.79 3.17 -34.22
C GLN A 215 -23.18 1.82 -34.81
N GLU A 216 -24.29 1.81 -35.57
CA GLU A 216 -24.62 0.67 -36.42
C GLU A 216 -23.56 0.52 -37.52
N LEU A 217 -22.89 -0.61 -37.55
CA LEU A 217 -21.86 -0.93 -38.53
C LEU A 217 -22.45 -1.72 -39.69
N SER A 218 -22.17 -1.28 -40.92
CA SER A 218 -22.46 -2.06 -42.09
C SER A 218 -21.52 -3.26 -42.22
N PRO A 219 -21.92 -4.32 -42.97
CA PRO A 219 -21.05 -5.46 -43.24
C PRO A 219 -19.66 -5.07 -43.76
N GLY A 220 -18.62 -5.67 -43.20
CA GLY A 220 -17.23 -5.42 -43.58
C GLY A 220 -16.68 -4.05 -43.16
N THR A 221 -17.38 -3.31 -42.30
CA THR A 221 -16.88 -2.04 -41.73
C THR A 221 -16.50 -2.21 -40.30
N TYR A 222 -15.60 -1.34 -39.80
CA TYR A 222 -15.13 -1.33 -38.42
C TYR A 222 -15.25 0.06 -37.79
N GLN A 223 -15.29 0.07 -36.48
CA GLN A 223 -15.17 1.29 -35.67
C GLN A 223 -14.00 1.13 -34.71
N ALA A 224 -13.16 2.16 -34.64
CA ALA A 224 -12.11 2.27 -33.64
C ALA A 224 -12.54 3.23 -32.53
N PHE A 225 -12.17 2.94 -31.30
CA PHE A 225 -12.38 3.80 -30.12
C PHE A 225 -11.30 3.53 -29.07
N ASP A 226 -11.07 4.50 -28.23
CA ASP A 226 -10.06 4.42 -27.17
C ASP A 226 -10.70 3.94 -25.86
N VAL A 227 -10.17 2.89 -25.29
CA VAL A 227 -10.48 2.44 -23.92
C VAL A 227 -9.41 3.01 -23.00
N LEU A 228 -9.83 3.73 -21.99
CA LEU A 228 -8.95 4.30 -20.99
C LEU A 228 -8.87 3.38 -19.78
N MET A 229 -7.68 2.90 -19.47
CA MET A 229 -7.41 2.02 -18.33
C MET A 229 -6.52 2.75 -17.32
N ASN A 230 -7.01 2.88 -16.10
CA ASN A 230 -6.24 3.41 -14.99
C ASN A 230 -5.70 2.25 -14.15
N VAL A 231 -4.39 2.10 -14.12
CA VAL A 231 -3.72 1.14 -13.24
C VAL A 231 -3.83 1.68 -11.81
N PRO A 232 -4.32 0.89 -10.85
CA PRO A 232 -4.42 1.38 -9.48
C PRO A 232 -3.07 1.81 -8.89
N ASP A 233 -3.04 2.90 -8.11
CA ASP A 233 -1.82 3.38 -7.43
C ASP A 233 -1.22 2.33 -6.47
N ARG A 234 -2.09 1.48 -5.92
CA ARG A 234 -1.71 0.41 -4.99
C ARG A 234 -2.07 -0.95 -5.60
N VAL A 235 -1.27 -1.38 -6.55
CA VAL A 235 -1.40 -2.68 -7.18
C VAL A 235 -0.09 -3.47 -6.99
N PRO A 236 -0.14 -4.73 -6.50
CA PRO A 236 1.04 -5.55 -6.41
C PRO A 236 1.71 -5.76 -7.77
N ALA A 237 3.03 -5.89 -7.78
CA ALA A 237 3.77 -6.26 -8.98
C ALA A 237 3.34 -7.63 -9.50
N GLY A 238 3.37 -7.82 -10.82
CA GLY A 238 3.03 -9.09 -11.41
C GLY A 238 2.22 -8.99 -12.68
N VAL A 239 1.73 -10.13 -13.16
CA VAL A 239 1.00 -10.23 -14.42
C VAL A 239 -0.49 -10.22 -14.18
N TYR A 240 -1.18 -9.32 -14.87
CA TYR A 240 -2.63 -9.19 -14.85
C TYR A 240 -3.22 -9.50 -16.22
N THR A 241 -4.39 -10.09 -16.24
CA THR A 241 -5.13 -10.36 -17.46
C THR A 241 -6.41 -9.52 -17.47
N VAL A 242 -6.51 -8.63 -18.45
CA VAL A 242 -7.70 -7.83 -18.71
C VAL A 242 -8.47 -8.44 -19.87
N VAL A 243 -9.72 -8.78 -19.65
CA VAL A 243 -10.60 -9.35 -20.68
C VAL A 243 -11.72 -8.36 -20.98
N LEU A 244 -11.69 -7.83 -22.19
CA LEU A 244 -12.73 -6.98 -22.75
C LEU A 244 -13.61 -7.83 -23.66
N GLN A 245 -14.90 -7.54 -23.72
CA GLN A 245 -15.85 -8.30 -24.51
C GLN A 245 -16.72 -7.38 -25.39
N ALA A 246 -16.65 -7.63 -26.70
CA ALA A 246 -17.60 -7.11 -27.66
C ALA A 246 -18.76 -8.08 -27.84
N PHE A 247 -19.98 -7.59 -28.04
CA PHE A 247 -21.14 -8.44 -28.35
C PHE A 247 -22.18 -7.68 -29.17
N SER A 248 -22.87 -8.42 -30.03
CA SER A 248 -24.00 -7.89 -30.79
C SER A 248 -25.15 -7.51 -29.84
N GLU A 249 -25.83 -6.41 -30.11
CA GLU A 249 -27.08 -6.08 -29.40
C GLU A 249 -28.22 -7.02 -29.79
N GLU A 250 -28.17 -7.58 -31.00
CA GLU A 250 -29.17 -8.49 -31.50
C GLU A 250 -29.10 -9.87 -30.81
N VAL A 251 -30.26 -10.44 -30.61
CA VAL A 251 -30.44 -11.73 -29.98
C VAL A 251 -31.00 -12.70 -31.01
N TYR A 252 -30.35 -13.83 -31.19
CA TYR A 252 -30.78 -14.87 -32.11
C TYR A 252 -30.83 -16.22 -31.38
N PRO A 253 -31.72 -17.14 -31.81
CA PRO A 253 -31.77 -18.46 -31.22
C PRO A 253 -30.55 -19.29 -31.69
N ASP A 254 -29.84 -19.91 -30.75
CA ASP A 254 -28.81 -20.89 -31.06
C ASP A 254 -29.42 -22.22 -31.62
N ALA A 255 -28.55 -23.17 -31.94
CA ALA A 255 -28.97 -24.50 -32.43
C ALA A 255 -29.86 -25.26 -31.42
N SER A 256 -29.89 -24.85 -30.14
CA SER A 256 -30.75 -25.43 -29.09
C SER A 256 -32.05 -24.64 -28.89
N GLY A 257 -32.25 -23.53 -29.61
CA GLY A 257 -33.39 -22.63 -29.50
C GLY A 257 -33.31 -21.67 -28.30
N ARG A 258 -32.10 -21.46 -27.73
CA ARG A 258 -31.88 -20.45 -26.70
C ARG A 258 -31.45 -19.15 -27.35
N ASP A 259 -32.01 -18.07 -26.85
CA ASP A 259 -31.56 -16.74 -27.22
C ASP A 259 -30.11 -16.55 -26.82
N THR A 260 -29.27 -16.21 -27.77
CA THR A 260 -27.83 -15.95 -27.60
C THR A 260 -27.45 -14.69 -28.34
N ARG A 261 -26.26 -14.16 -28.02
CA ARG A 261 -25.65 -13.06 -28.75
C ARG A 261 -24.27 -13.48 -29.21
N ILE A 262 -23.90 -13.08 -30.39
CA ILE A 262 -22.53 -13.19 -30.86
C ILE A 262 -21.65 -12.32 -29.99
N ARG A 263 -20.48 -12.83 -29.65
CA ARG A 263 -19.48 -12.13 -28.82
C ARG A 263 -18.09 -12.53 -29.23
N ASP A 264 -17.19 -11.58 -29.05
CA ASP A 264 -15.77 -11.81 -29.15
C ASP A 264 -15.04 -11.16 -27.98
N THR A 265 -13.80 -11.55 -27.71
CA THR A 265 -13.04 -11.13 -26.54
C THR A 265 -11.66 -10.66 -26.91
N VAL A 266 -11.31 -9.48 -26.40
CA VAL A 266 -9.93 -8.97 -26.42
C VAL A 266 -9.30 -9.30 -25.09
N THR A 267 -8.21 -10.06 -25.11
CA THR A 267 -7.44 -10.41 -23.91
C THR A 267 -6.12 -9.68 -23.93
N LEU A 268 -5.86 -8.92 -22.87
CA LEU A 268 -4.63 -8.16 -22.67
C LEU A 268 -3.84 -8.76 -21.51
N THR A 269 -2.53 -8.79 -21.67
CA THR A 269 -1.58 -9.15 -20.61
C THR A 269 -0.87 -7.89 -20.16
N ILE A 270 -1.12 -7.49 -18.92
CA ILE A 270 -0.52 -6.30 -18.32
C ILE A 270 0.49 -6.77 -17.29
N THR A 271 1.73 -6.37 -17.43
CA THR A 271 2.77 -6.63 -16.42
C THR A 271 2.99 -5.34 -15.65
N VAL A 272 2.67 -5.36 -14.35
CA VAL A 272 2.98 -4.27 -13.44
C VAL A 272 4.41 -4.47 -12.96
N ASP A 273 5.25 -3.49 -13.23
CA ASP A 273 6.68 -3.54 -12.88
C ASP A 273 6.87 -3.47 -11.35
N GLU A 274 7.92 -4.12 -10.85
CA GLU A 274 8.28 -4.14 -9.44
C GLU A 274 8.95 -2.84 -9.05
N PHE A 275 8.60 -2.31 -7.88
CA PHE A 275 9.37 -1.27 -7.22
C PHE A 275 9.38 -1.49 -5.71
N HIS A 276 10.46 -1.04 -5.08
CA HIS A 276 10.72 -1.16 -3.66
C HIS A 276 10.74 0.25 -3.04
N ASP A 277 9.97 0.44 -1.98
CA ASP A 277 9.92 1.68 -1.22
C ASP A 277 9.64 1.35 0.24
N MET A 278 10.57 1.73 1.13
CA MET A 278 10.47 1.53 2.57
C MET A 278 10.41 2.86 3.29
N GLN A 279 9.39 3.02 4.09
CA GLN A 279 9.20 4.23 4.89
C GLN A 279 9.23 3.92 6.38
N ILE A 280 9.95 4.75 7.14
CA ILE A 280 9.84 4.80 8.60
C ILE A 280 9.16 6.11 9.02
N SER A 281 8.14 6.01 9.85
CA SER A 281 7.36 7.18 10.29
C SER A 281 6.95 7.05 11.75
N MET A 282 6.63 8.17 12.39
CA MET A 282 6.08 8.20 13.75
C MET A 282 4.71 8.85 13.75
N ASP A 283 3.74 8.18 14.35
CA ASP A 283 2.42 8.79 14.58
C ASP A 283 2.52 9.75 15.79
N PRO A 284 2.39 11.06 15.60
CA PRO A 284 2.50 12.04 16.68
C PRO A 284 1.37 11.94 17.73
N THR A 285 0.32 11.16 17.45
CA THR A 285 -0.75 10.87 18.41
C THR A 285 -0.41 9.70 19.33
N VAL A 286 0.53 8.84 18.91
CA VAL A 286 0.97 7.66 19.65
C VAL A 286 2.25 7.96 20.42
N ASP A 287 3.21 8.65 19.79
CA ASP A 287 4.51 8.93 20.39
C ASP A 287 5.08 10.29 19.94
N ASN A 288 6.20 10.70 20.56
CA ASN A 288 6.84 11.99 20.31
C ASN A 288 8.33 11.78 19.96
N ALA A 289 8.75 12.39 18.86
CA ALA A 289 10.14 12.35 18.39
C ALA A 289 11.13 13.04 19.35
N VAL A 290 10.66 13.89 20.25
CA VAL A 290 11.50 14.60 21.22
C VAL A 290 11.15 14.14 22.62
N LYS A 291 12.09 13.45 23.29
CA LYS A 291 11.90 12.98 24.67
C LYS A 291 13.00 13.53 25.59
N THR A 292 12.68 13.59 26.86
CA THR A 292 13.64 13.93 27.91
C THR A 292 13.98 12.68 28.68
N SER A 293 15.27 12.47 28.97
CA SER A 293 15.76 11.32 29.73
C SER A 293 16.94 11.70 30.60
N ALA A 294 17.36 10.79 31.46
CA ALA A 294 18.61 10.87 32.22
C ALA A 294 19.61 9.82 31.69
N PRO A 295 20.91 9.99 31.94
CA PRO A 295 21.92 8.97 31.69
C PRO A 295 21.53 7.62 32.33
N GLY A 296 21.89 6.51 31.70
CA GLY A 296 21.60 5.16 32.19
C GLY A 296 20.16 4.69 32.02
N ARG A 297 19.26 5.50 31.46
CA ARG A 297 17.86 5.12 31.25
C ARG A 297 17.61 4.58 29.84
N ILE A 298 16.52 3.81 29.70
CA ILE A 298 16.05 3.32 28.42
C ILE A 298 14.87 4.19 27.99
N VAL A 299 14.96 4.74 26.77
CA VAL A 299 13.89 5.54 26.15
C VAL A 299 13.35 4.78 24.97
N ARG A 300 12.03 4.59 24.93
CA ARG A 300 11.36 3.89 23.84
C ARG A 300 10.70 4.87 22.89
N PHE A 301 10.82 4.61 21.60
CA PHE A 301 10.16 5.34 20.53
C PHE A 301 9.39 4.36 19.66
N THR A 302 8.13 4.67 19.39
CA THR A 302 7.24 3.83 18.59
C THR A 302 7.17 4.34 17.17
N PHE A 303 7.43 3.48 16.20
CA PHE A 303 7.44 3.79 14.78
C PHE A 303 6.53 2.85 13.99
N ASN A 304 6.09 3.32 12.85
CA ASN A 304 5.52 2.52 11.80
C ASN A 304 6.56 2.39 10.68
N VAL A 305 6.88 1.15 10.33
CA VAL A 305 7.63 0.80 9.12
C VAL A 305 6.61 0.34 8.10
N THR A 306 6.60 0.98 6.95
CA THR A 306 5.64 0.69 5.87
C THR A 306 6.39 0.29 4.61
N ASN A 307 6.01 -0.83 4.02
CA ASN A 307 6.38 -1.17 2.67
C ASN A 307 5.44 -0.41 1.72
N ASN A 308 5.86 0.71 1.16
CA ASN A 308 5.09 1.44 0.15
C ASN A 308 5.28 0.84 -1.24
N GLY A 309 6.29 -0.01 -1.40
CA GLY A 309 6.53 -0.76 -2.63
C GLY A 309 5.39 -1.71 -2.98
N ASN A 310 5.38 -2.16 -4.21
CA ASN A 310 4.35 -3.05 -4.73
C ASN A 310 4.77 -4.54 -4.77
N VAL A 311 5.89 -4.87 -4.15
CA VAL A 311 6.43 -6.22 -4.01
C VAL A 311 6.72 -6.53 -2.54
N ALA A 312 6.72 -7.81 -2.18
CA ALA A 312 7.09 -8.21 -0.83
C ALA A 312 8.58 -7.97 -0.58
N ASP A 313 8.91 -7.43 0.60
CA ASP A 313 10.28 -7.10 0.99
C ASP A 313 10.59 -7.52 2.43
N VAL A 314 11.87 -7.65 2.74
CA VAL A 314 12.39 -7.99 4.07
C VAL A 314 13.31 -6.86 4.53
N PRO A 315 12.77 -5.81 5.15
CA PRO A 315 13.55 -4.64 5.52
C PRO A 315 14.47 -4.90 6.72
N THR A 316 15.56 -4.15 6.78
CA THR A 316 16.47 -4.09 7.91
C THR A 316 16.36 -2.73 8.61
N LEU A 317 16.58 -2.72 9.92
CA LEU A 317 16.57 -1.53 10.74
C LEU A 317 17.99 -1.23 11.22
N ASN A 318 18.39 0.01 11.03
CA ASN A 318 19.70 0.51 11.45
C ASN A 318 19.55 1.79 12.25
N ASN A 319 20.59 2.15 13.02
CA ASN A 319 20.67 3.39 13.75
C ASN A 319 21.95 4.13 13.41
N HIS A 320 21.84 5.44 13.22
CA HIS A 320 22.97 6.31 12.93
C HIS A 320 23.01 7.48 13.90
N THR A 321 24.21 8.06 14.07
CA THR A 321 24.31 9.35 14.72
C THR A 321 23.96 10.44 13.72
N ALA A 322 22.89 11.17 13.96
CA ALA A 322 22.55 12.35 13.19
C ALA A 322 23.29 13.56 13.75
N GLN A 323 24.09 14.25 12.93
CA GLN A 323 24.64 15.54 13.26
C GLN A 323 23.92 16.62 12.46
N ARG A 324 23.33 17.59 13.17
CA ARG A 324 22.68 18.72 12.53
C ARG A 324 23.69 19.82 12.26
N ASP A 325 23.82 20.23 11.00
CA ASP A 325 24.59 21.42 10.59
C ASP A 325 23.61 22.46 10.01
N GLY A 326 23.21 23.40 10.86
CA GLY A 326 22.16 24.36 10.53
C GLY A 326 20.80 23.69 10.32
N ASP A 327 20.17 23.91 9.16
CA ASP A 327 18.91 23.26 8.77
C ASP A 327 19.13 21.97 7.97
N SER A 328 20.39 21.63 7.64
CA SER A 328 20.75 20.42 6.91
C SER A 328 21.13 19.30 7.85
N LEU A 329 20.68 18.11 7.56
CA LEU A 329 21.08 16.87 8.23
C LEU A 329 22.28 16.29 7.50
N LEU A 330 23.42 16.22 8.18
CA LEU A 330 24.59 15.54 7.68
C LEU A 330 24.62 14.13 8.29
N TRP A 331 24.37 13.14 7.47
CA TRP A 331 24.56 11.74 7.82
C TRP A 331 26.05 11.42 7.76
N ASN A 332 26.67 11.21 8.90
CA ASN A 332 28.05 10.77 8.94
C ASN A 332 28.14 9.26 8.82
N GLU A 333 28.04 8.74 7.63
CA GLU A 333 28.48 7.41 7.26
C GLU A 333 30.01 7.34 7.20
N LEU A 334 30.67 7.54 8.30
CA LEU A 334 32.09 7.20 8.39
C LEU A 334 32.20 5.80 9.00
N PRO A 335 32.64 4.79 8.23
CA PRO A 335 32.96 3.48 8.76
C PRO A 335 33.97 3.62 9.90
N GLY A 336 33.56 3.28 11.12
CA GLY A 336 34.41 3.28 12.29
C GLY A 336 34.23 4.42 13.28
N MET A 337 33.35 5.39 13.06
CA MET A 337 32.93 6.35 14.09
C MET A 337 31.57 5.95 14.68
N ASN A 338 31.58 4.96 15.53
CA ASN A 338 30.50 4.74 16.49
C ASN A 338 30.51 5.89 17.50
N VAL A 339 29.93 7.03 17.16
CA VAL A 339 29.85 8.20 18.07
C VAL A 339 28.92 7.90 19.24
N LEU A 340 28.16 6.83 19.18
CA LEU A 340 27.36 6.26 20.25
C LEU A 340 28.02 5.02 20.89
N SER A 341 29.33 5.00 21.04
CA SER A 341 30.06 3.85 21.60
C SER A 341 29.61 3.41 23.01
N SER A 342 28.70 4.14 23.63
CA SER A 342 28.06 3.82 24.92
C SER A 342 26.53 3.74 24.86
N TRP A 343 25.93 3.89 23.68
CA TRP A 343 24.47 3.85 23.52
C TRP A 343 24.09 2.72 22.58
N ASP A 344 23.17 1.87 23.02
CA ASP A 344 22.62 0.80 22.19
C ASP A 344 21.17 1.11 21.84
N VAL A 345 20.74 0.62 20.70
CA VAL A 345 19.33 0.65 20.30
C VAL A 345 18.86 -0.78 20.10
N ASP A 346 17.94 -1.23 20.93
CA ASP A 346 17.28 -2.52 20.72
C ASP A 346 15.96 -2.29 19.98
N TRP A 347 15.66 -3.15 19.02
CA TRP A 347 14.41 -3.09 18.30
C TRP A 347 13.45 -4.19 18.74
N PHE A 348 12.18 -3.86 18.74
CA PHE A 348 11.06 -4.75 19.06
C PHE A 348 9.98 -4.55 18.01
N ILE A 349 9.18 -5.59 17.79
CA ILE A 349 7.97 -5.48 16.96
C ILE A 349 6.72 -5.51 17.85
N MET A 350 5.68 -4.80 17.43
CA MET A 350 4.38 -4.84 18.09
C MET A 350 3.50 -5.87 17.40
N ARG A 351 3.27 -7.00 18.04
CA ARG A 351 2.44 -8.07 17.48
C ARG A 351 1.04 -8.04 18.06
N GLN A 352 0.05 -8.04 17.20
CA GLN A 352 -1.34 -8.20 17.60
C GLN A 352 -1.63 -9.68 17.87
N VAL A 353 -1.83 -10.04 19.14
CA VAL A 353 -2.12 -11.41 19.57
C VAL A 353 -3.63 -11.70 19.56
N SER A 354 -4.46 -10.67 19.79
CA SER A 354 -5.91 -10.72 19.70
C SER A 354 -6.48 -9.34 19.35
N ALA A 355 -7.78 -9.24 19.07
CA ALA A 355 -8.43 -7.98 18.73
C ALA A 355 -8.20 -6.85 19.76
N GLU A 356 -7.88 -7.17 21.00
CA GLU A 356 -7.70 -6.21 22.11
C GLU A 356 -6.29 -6.22 22.71
N LEU A 357 -5.41 -7.18 22.29
CA LEU A 357 -4.09 -7.36 22.89
C LEU A 357 -2.98 -7.21 21.86
N VAL A 358 -2.19 -6.18 22.02
CA VAL A 358 -0.93 -5.95 21.30
C VAL A 358 0.22 -6.17 22.29
N VAL A 359 1.22 -6.94 21.90
CA VAL A 359 2.36 -7.31 22.73
C VAL A 359 3.65 -6.88 22.04
N GLU A 360 4.57 -6.30 22.81
CA GLU A 360 5.94 -6.02 22.37
C GLU A 360 6.72 -7.34 22.36
N GLU A 361 7.26 -7.72 21.21
CA GLU A 361 8.02 -8.95 21.00
C GLU A 361 9.45 -8.61 20.64
N ALA A 362 10.42 -9.19 21.38
CA ALA A 362 11.82 -9.02 21.09
C ALA A 362 12.24 -9.83 19.86
N CYS A 363 13.16 -9.27 19.08
CA CYS A 363 13.73 -9.96 17.94
C CYS A 363 14.55 -11.19 18.38
N MET A 364 14.47 -12.27 17.62
CA MET A 364 15.24 -13.48 17.87
C MET A 364 16.70 -13.28 17.49
N VAL A 365 17.63 -13.61 18.39
CA VAL A 365 19.07 -13.53 18.11
C VAL A 365 19.49 -14.69 17.23
N MET A 366 20.11 -14.41 16.09
CA MET A 366 20.58 -15.39 15.13
C MET A 366 21.94 -14.97 14.54
N GLN A 367 22.57 -15.88 13.79
CA GLN A 367 23.78 -15.60 13.02
C GLN A 367 23.40 -15.46 11.54
N SER A 368 24.08 -14.59 10.79
CA SER A 368 23.84 -14.40 9.35
C SER A 368 24.04 -15.66 8.51
N THR A 369 24.83 -16.62 9.04
CA THR A 369 25.09 -17.92 8.41
C THR A 369 24.02 -18.97 8.66
N ALA A 370 22.93 -18.62 9.36
CA ALA A 370 21.81 -19.54 9.58
C ALA A 370 21.22 -20.03 8.24
N SER A 371 20.87 -21.30 8.18
CA SER A 371 20.37 -21.93 6.95
C SER A 371 18.96 -21.48 6.55
N SER A 372 18.23 -20.90 7.47
CA SER A 372 16.90 -20.31 7.24
C SER A 372 16.58 -19.30 8.33
N PHE A 373 15.86 -18.25 7.95
CA PHE A 373 15.29 -17.25 8.86
C PHE A 373 13.78 -17.47 8.96
N PRO A 374 13.17 -17.21 10.13
CA PRO A 374 11.73 -17.20 10.22
C PRO A 374 11.15 -16.06 9.36
N GLU A 375 10.15 -16.37 8.53
CA GLU A 375 9.51 -15.41 7.63
C GLU A 375 8.60 -14.43 8.39
N ASP A 376 8.10 -14.84 9.57
CA ASP A 376 7.10 -14.13 10.35
C ASP A 376 7.63 -13.51 11.66
N ALA A 377 8.95 -13.48 11.85
CA ALA A 377 9.56 -12.97 13.08
C ALA A 377 10.67 -11.96 12.81
N CYS A 378 10.80 -10.99 13.75
CA CYS A 378 11.95 -10.11 13.77
C CYS A 378 13.20 -10.89 14.21
N VAL A 379 14.32 -10.66 13.53
CA VAL A 379 15.61 -11.32 13.79
C VAL A 379 16.70 -10.28 14.00
N TYR A 380 17.47 -10.42 15.09
CA TYR A 380 18.71 -9.70 15.29
C TYR A 380 19.90 -10.56 14.84
N LEU A 381 20.63 -10.11 13.84
CA LEU A 381 21.83 -10.76 13.33
C LEU A 381 23.04 -10.27 14.11
N GLU A 382 23.45 -11.02 15.14
CA GLU A 382 24.50 -10.64 16.10
C GLU A 382 25.86 -10.37 15.44
N ASP A 383 26.17 -11.08 14.36
CA ASP A 383 27.46 -10.95 13.65
C ASP A 383 27.50 -9.75 12.68
N LEU A 384 26.36 -9.19 12.33
CA LEU A 384 26.22 -8.01 11.45
C LEU A 384 25.76 -6.76 12.19
N ASP A 385 25.32 -6.90 13.45
CA ASP A 385 24.66 -5.83 14.23
C ASP A 385 23.45 -5.22 13.50
N GLU A 386 22.61 -6.10 12.96
CA GLU A 386 21.50 -5.74 12.08
C GLU A 386 20.19 -6.34 12.55
N TRP A 387 19.11 -5.57 12.58
CA TRP A 387 17.76 -6.06 12.84
C TRP A 387 17.01 -6.23 11.54
N ARG A 388 16.54 -7.45 11.29
CA ARG A 388 15.72 -7.80 10.13
C ARG A 388 14.26 -7.95 10.56
N LEU A 389 13.37 -7.20 9.94
CA LEU A 389 11.92 -7.36 10.15
C LEU A 389 11.39 -8.61 9.44
N PRO A 390 10.18 -9.08 9.79
CA PRO A 390 9.46 -10.07 9.00
C PRO A 390 9.31 -9.63 7.55
N GLU A 391 9.12 -10.60 6.65
CA GLU A 391 8.72 -10.28 5.28
C GLU A 391 7.41 -9.50 5.29
N MET A 392 7.43 -8.33 4.67
CA MET A 392 6.30 -7.41 4.58
C MET A 392 5.66 -7.53 3.20
N ALA A 393 4.36 -7.81 3.16
CA ALA A 393 3.61 -7.74 1.93
C ALA A 393 3.59 -6.31 1.35
N PRO A 394 3.28 -6.16 0.05
CA PRO A 394 3.06 -4.83 -0.53
C PRO A 394 2.07 -4.01 0.30
N TYR A 395 2.41 -2.76 0.58
CA TYR A 395 1.59 -1.79 1.32
C TYR A 395 1.29 -2.17 2.78
N GLU A 396 2.01 -3.13 3.33
CA GLU A 396 1.90 -3.54 4.73
C GLU A 396 2.64 -2.56 5.64
N THR A 397 2.10 -2.38 6.85
CA THR A 397 2.73 -1.58 7.91
C THR A 397 2.94 -2.44 9.14
N ILE A 398 4.17 -2.44 9.66
CA ILE A 398 4.53 -3.07 10.93
C ILE A 398 4.88 -1.97 11.94
N THR A 399 4.31 -2.03 13.13
CA THR A 399 4.68 -1.13 14.22
C THR A 399 5.89 -1.71 14.97
N THR A 400 6.94 -0.89 15.09
CA THR A 400 8.19 -1.22 15.76
C THR A 400 8.45 -0.30 16.94
N VAL A 401 9.29 -0.73 17.87
CA VAL A 401 9.75 0.07 19.00
C VAL A 401 11.27 0.08 19.04
N ALA A 402 11.85 1.26 18.96
CA ALA A 402 13.27 1.48 19.20
C ALA A 402 13.49 1.80 20.68
N ALA A 403 14.16 0.93 21.41
CA ALA A 403 14.54 1.14 22.82
C ALA A 403 15.97 1.64 22.88
N VAL A 404 16.13 2.96 23.01
CA VAL A 404 17.43 3.61 23.09
C VAL A 404 17.95 3.51 24.52
N LYS A 405 19.06 2.80 24.73
CA LYS A 405 19.77 2.70 26.01
C LYS A 405 20.76 3.86 26.11
N VAL A 406 20.43 4.85 26.92
CA VAL A 406 21.31 6.00 27.13
C VAL A 406 22.51 5.57 27.97
N GLY A 407 23.73 5.89 27.52
CA GLY A 407 24.94 5.59 28.27
C GLY A 407 24.93 6.23 29.67
N THR A 408 25.49 5.56 30.66
CA THR A 408 25.58 6.09 32.04
C THR A 408 26.52 7.28 32.15
N ASP A 409 27.45 7.43 31.22
CA ASP A 409 28.42 8.51 31.10
C ASP A 409 28.01 9.59 30.08
N ALA A 410 26.75 9.56 29.65
CA ALA A 410 26.25 10.49 28.65
C ALA A 410 26.21 11.93 29.17
N LYS A 411 26.80 12.86 28.41
CA LYS A 411 26.77 14.28 28.76
C LYS A 411 25.35 14.86 28.71
N LEU A 412 25.08 15.79 29.62
CA LEU A 412 23.78 16.48 29.71
C LEU A 412 23.61 17.47 28.56
N ASP A 413 23.33 16.97 27.38
CA ASP A 413 23.10 17.77 26.18
C ASP A 413 21.87 17.24 25.39
N THR A 414 21.68 17.77 24.21
CA THR A 414 20.66 17.28 23.28
C THR A 414 21.35 16.43 22.22
N ARG A 415 20.88 15.19 22.06
CA ARG A 415 21.36 14.24 21.08
C ARG A 415 20.28 13.88 20.09
N SER A 416 20.65 13.80 18.83
CA SER A 416 19.79 13.29 17.78
C SER A 416 20.31 11.95 17.31
N ILE A 417 19.37 11.03 17.07
CA ILE A 417 19.63 9.68 16.62
C ILE A 417 18.82 9.50 15.35
N GLY A 418 19.48 9.14 14.25
CA GLY A 418 18.84 8.74 13.02
C GLY A 418 18.45 7.25 13.10
N LEU A 419 17.23 6.94 12.78
CA LEU A 419 16.70 5.59 12.67
C LEU A 419 16.36 5.37 11.21
N LYS A 420 16.90 4.31 10.61
CA LYS A 420 16.82 4.02 9.18
C LYS A 420 16.22 2.66 8.95
N VAL A 421 15.32 2.57 7.99
CA VAL A 421 14.88 1.32 7.40
C VAL A 421 15.55 1.16 6.02
N VAL A 422 15.99 -0.03 5.71
CA VAL A 422 16.66 -0.33 4.44
C VAL A 422 15.98 -1.54 3.82
N SER A 423 15.58 -1.40 2.54
CA SER A 423 15.08 -2.50 1.74
C SER A 423 16.15 -3.60 1.60
N LYS A 424 15.72 -4.84 1.49
CA LYS A 424 16.58 -5.98 1.14
C LYS A 424 17.35 -5.78 -0.17
N PHE A 425 16.78 -5.02 -1.10
CA PHE A 425 17.38 -4.77 -2.40
C PHE A 425 18.41 -3.62 -2.38
N GLY A 426 18.44 -2.87 -1.27
CA GLY A 426 19.39 -1.77 -1.08
C GLY A 426 19.04 -0.56 -1.95
N ASP A 427 20.03 0.29 -2.21
CA ASP A 427 19.92 1.46 -3.07
C ASP A 427 20.17 1.04 -4.53
N MET A 428 19.12 0.63 -5.25
CA MET A 428 19.22 0.19 -6.65
C MET A 428 19.50 1.35 -7.61
N GLU A 429 19.05 2.55 -7.30
CA GLU A 429 19.29 3.74 -8.11
C GLU A 429 20.62 4.44 -7.79
N ASN A 430 21.25 4.05 -6.69
CA ASN A 430 22.52 4.62 -6.22
C ASN A 430 22.43 6.14 -5.98
N ASP A 431 21.27 6.61 -5.52
CA ASP A 431 21.02 7.99 -5.13
C ASP A 431 21.27 8.24 -3.63
N GLY A 432 21.47 7.19 -2.85
CA GLY A 432 21.85 7.21 -1.44
C GLY A 432 20.68 7.15 -0.47
N ASP A 433 19.44 7.00 -0.94
CA ASP A 433 18.26 6.95 -0.06
C ASP A 433 17.83 5.53 0.33
N HIS A 434 18.23 4.49 -0.42
CA HIS A 434 17.91 3.08 -0.16
C HIS A 434 16.42 2.75 -0.14
N ASP A 435 15.59 3.57 -0.76
CA ASP A 435 14.17 3.28 -0.88
C ASP A 435 13.84 2.48 -2.14
N ASP A 436 14.80 2.37 -3.07
CA ASP A 436 14.67 1.69 -4.36
C ASP A 436 13.47 2.17 -5.19
N SER A 437 12.93 3.33 -4.85
CA SER A 437 11.84 3.94 -5.60
C SER A 437 12.33 4.35 -6.98
N PRO A 438 11.69 3.89 -8.05
CA PRO A 438 12.01 4.40 -9.36
C PRO A 438 11.68 5.90 -9.45
N ALA A 439 12.49 6.66 -10.18
CA ALA A 439 12.35 8.11 -10.35
C ALA A 439 10.94 8.59 -10.81
N TRP A 440 10.07 7.67 -11.18
CA TRP A 440 8.71 7.96 -11.63
C TRP A 440 7.68 8.14 -10.48
N ASP A 441 7.95 7.67 -9.25
CA ASP A 441 7.00 7.77 -8.15
C ASP A 441 6.77 9.21 -7.69
N GLY A 442 7.66 10.12 -8.06
CA GLY A 442 7.53 11.54 -7.76
C GLY A 442 7.76 11.88 -6.29
N ASP A 443 8.14 10.89 -5.50
CA ASP A 443 8.45 11.05 -4.09
C ASP A 443 9.90 11.52 -3.95
N ASN A 444 10.09 12.82 -3.75
CA ASN A 444 11.39 13.41 -3.43
C ASN A 444 11.64 13.44 -1.92
N LEU A 445 10.83 12.72 -1.13
CA LEU A 445 10.97 12.68 0.31
C LEU A 445 11.86 11.48 0.66
N ASP A 446 12.99 11.76 1.25
CA ASP A 446 13.84 10.77 1.91
C ASP A 446 13.10 10.24 3.16
N THR A 447 12.24 9.24 2.94
CA THR A 447 11.27 8.75 3.92
C THR A 447 11.71 7.50 4.63
N ASN A 448 12.84 6.91 4.25
CA ASN A 448 13.38 5.72 4.91
C ASN A 448 14.16 6.03 6.19
N GLU A 449 14.29 7.29 6.55
CA GLU A 449 15.00 7.75 7.74
C GLU A 449 14.12 8.62 8.64
N PHE A 450 14.28 8.46 9.95
CA PHE A 450 13.57 9.27 10.95
C PHE A 450 14.49 9.69 12.08
N ILE A 451 14.40 10.96 12.49
CA ILE A 451 15.26 11.48 13.54
C ILE A 451 14.49 11.64 14.83
N VAL A 452 14.99 11.00 15.87
CA VAL A 452 14.52 11.23 17.24
C VAL A 452 15.55 12.06 18.02
N THR A 453 15.06 12.89 18.93
CA THR A 453 15.89 13.78 19.73
C THR A 453 15.71 13.47 21.20
N LEU A 454 16.81 13.23 21.88
CA LEU A 454 16.87 13.06 23.33
C LEU A 454 17.49 14.28 23.97
N ARG A 455 16.74 14.91 24.89
CA ARG A 455 17.23 15.96 25.77
C ARG A 455 17.64 15.33 27.07
N LEU A 456 18.95 15.21 27.29
CA LEU A 456 19.46 14.61 28.49
C LEU A 456 19.46 15.61 29.62
N ARG A 457 18.79 15.26 30.69
CA ARG A 457 18.63 16.09 31.88
C ARG A 457 18.76 15.24 33.13
N ALA A 458 19.64 15.66 34.00
CA ALA A 458 19.79 15.09 35.32
C ALA A 458 20.34 16.14 36.29
N PRO A 459 20.11 16.01 37.57
CA PRO A 459 20.90 16.71 38.57
C PRO A 459 22.32 16.17 38.60
N ASN A 460 23.24 16.88 39.20
CA ASN A 460 24.56 16.38 39.55
C ASN A 460 24.94 16.99 40.91
N LEU A 461 24.89 16.17 41.93
CA LEU A 461 25.10 16.56 43.32
C LEU A 461 26.57 16.35 43.68
N GLU A 462 27.34 17.44 43.74
CA GLU A 462 28.76 17.39 44.04
C GLU A 462 29.03 17.94 45.45
N ILE A 463 29.80 17.21 46.24
CA ILE A 463 30.37 17.72 47.48
C ILE A 463 31.53 18.64 47.11
N LYS A 464 31.28 19.94 46.98
CA LYS A 464 32.28 20.92 46.60
C LYS A 464 33.39 21.04 47.66
N GLU A 465 33.02 21.25 48.91
CA GLU A 465 33.95 21.48 49.99
C GLU A 465 33.45 20.88 51.30
N ILE A 466 34.38 20.37 52.12
CA ILE A 466 34.13 19.99 53.50
C ILE A 466 34.82 21.00 54.41
N ILE A 467 34.06 21.72 55.21
CA ILE A 467 34.55 22.72 56.16
C ILE A 467 34.78 22.07 57.52
N MET A 468 36.03 21.96 57.87
CA MET A 468 36.41 21.31 59.10
C MET A 468 36.38 22.30 60.29
N PRO A 469 35.98 21.84 61.48
CA PRO A 469 36.10 22.65 62.67
C PRO A 469 37.58 22.88 63.03
N PRO A 470 37.89 23.87 63.78
CA PRO A 470 39.27 24.20 64.16
C PRO A 470 39.93 23.14 65.04
N SER A 471 39.16 22.20 65.59
CA SER A 471 39.66 21.00 66.27
C SER A 471 38.94 19.75 65.76
N THR A 472 39.70 18.74 65.45
CA THR A 472 39.21 17.45 65.01
C THR A 472 39.18 16.38 66.10
N SER A 473 39.44 16.83 67.36
CA SER A 473 39.40 15.97 68.55
C SER A 473 38.39 16.49 69.59
N ALA A 474 37.66 15.57 70.20
CA ALA A 474 36.65 15.88 71.24
C ALA A 474 36.51 14.69 72.21
N GLU A 475 35.83 14.91 73.34
CA GLU A 475 35.46 13.78 74.20
C GLU A 475 34.48 12.85 73.56
N VAL A 476 34.50 11.56 73.91
CA VAL A 476 33.51 10.58 73.46
C VAL A 476 32.10 11.11 73.85
N ASP A 477 31.15 10.88 72.97
CA ASP A 477 29.74 11.39 73.07
C ASP A 477 29.59 12.91 72.89
N ALA A 478 30.68 13.66 72.66
CA ALA A 478 30.56 15.04 72.20
C ALA A 478 30.19 15.08 70.69
N THR A 479 29.74 16.24 70.18
CA THR A 479 29.43 16.44 68.80
C THR A 479 30.37 17.42 68.12
N ILE A 480 30.85 17.09 66.93
CA ILE A 480 31.66 17.97 66.10
C ILE A 480 30.86 18.42 64.90
N PRO A 481 30.70 19.76 64.70
CA PRO A 481 30.01 20.23 63.47
C PRO A 481 30.95 20.09 62.26
N ILE A 482 30.48 19.39 61.23
CA ILE A 482 31.15 19.23 59.94
C ILE A 482 30.35 20.05 58.95
N GLY A 483 30.97 21.10 58.41
CA GLY A 483 30.36 21.91 57.36
C GLY A 483 30.54 21.22 55.99
N ILE A 484 29.50 21.29 55.18
CA ILE A 484 29.53 20.73 53.81
C ILE A 484 28.96 21.80 52.88
N ILE A 485 29.68 22.07 51.79
CA ILE A 485 29.14 22.81 50.67
C ILE A 485 28.76 21.79 49.62
N LEU A 486 27.45 21.64 49.41
CA LEU A 486 26.87 20.80 48.36
C LEU A 486 26.44 21.69 47.20
N GLN A 487 26.78 21.33 45.98
CA GLN A 487 26.34 22.05 44.78
C GLN A 487 25.63 21.11 43.83
N ASN A 488 24.73 21.66 43.02
CA ASN A 488 24.13 20.95 41.88
C ASN A 488 24.71 21.55 40.60
N THR A 489 25.52 20.80 39.93
CA THR A 489 26.14 21.17 38.63
C THR A 489 25.35 20.64 37.44
N GLY A 490 24.30 19.86 37.70
CA GLY A 490 23.40 19.33 36.66
C GLY A 490 22.41 20.38 36.13
N ASN A 491 21.55 19.98 35.21
CA ASN A 491 20.58 20.85 34.53
C ASN A 491 19.12 20.67 35.03
N VAL A 492 18.93 19.90 36.09
CA VAL A 492 17.63 19.67 36.76
C VAL A 492 17.77 19.84 38.26
N HIS A 493 16.75 20.38 38.91
CA HIS A 493 16.69 20.48 40.36
C HIS A 493 16.66 19.09 40.99
N ALA A 494 17.40 18.92 42.09
CA ALA A 494 17.31 17.73 42.93
C ALA A 494 16.40 18.01 44.12
N THR A 495 15.62 17.04 44.56
CA THR A 495 14.73 17.13 45.71
C THR A 495 14.92 15.95 46.64
N ASP A 496 14.62 16.16 47.92
CA ASP A 496 14.65 15.15 48.99
C ASP A 496 16.02 14.44 49.09
N ILE A 497 17.09 15.25 48.97
CA ILE A 497 18.48 14.81 48.93
C ILE A 497 18.87 14.30 50.30
N GLU A 498 19.15 13.01 50.42
CA GLU A 498 19.66 12.42 51.63
C GLU A 498 21.18 12.59 51.70
N ILE A 499 21.70 13.00 52.89
CA ILE A 499 23.13 13.10 53.17
C ILE A 499 23.42 12.33 54.44
N VAL A 500 24.42 11.47 54.40
CA VAL A 500 24.83 10.69 55.56
C VAL A 500 26.31 10.87 55.86
N LEU A 501 26.65 10.74 57.16
CA LEU A 501 28.03 10.53 57.60
C LEU A 501 28.22 9.06 57.90
N CYS A 502 29.24 8.46 57.29
CA CYS A 502 29.60 7.06 57.48
C CYS A 502 30.95 6.97 58.19
N GLU A 503 31.03 6.13 59.20
CA GLU A 503 32.24 5.91 59.98
C GLU A 503 32.92 4.61 59.66
N TYR A 504 34.23 4.69 59.39
CA TYR A 504 35.13 3.56 59.15
C TYR A 504 36.36 3.68 60.05
N ASP A 505 37.13 2.61 60.15
CA ASP A 505 38.35 2.61 60.97
C ASP A 505 39.47 3.44 60.35
N ASP A 506 39.43 3.66 59.00
CA ASP A 506 40.45 4.42 58.26
C ASP A 506 39.83 5.05 57.00
N VAL A 507 40.54 5.98 56.37
CA VAL A 507 40.23 6.55 55.08
C VAL A 507 41.09 5.90 53.99
N THR A 508 40.48 5.16 53.08
CA THR A 508 41.17 4.52 51.97
C THR A 508 40.42 4.69 50.64
N ASP A 509 41.14 4.62 49.52
CA ASP A 509 40.55 4.66 48.18
C ASP A 509 39.64 3.47 47.95
N ASP A 510 39.92 2.32 48.54
CA ASP A 510 39.10 1.13 48.37
C ASP A 510 37.75 1.25 49.07
N ILE A 511 37.74 1.82 50.27
CA ILE A 511 36.49 2.14 50.98
C ILE A 511 35.68 3.19 50.20
N THR A 512 36.32 4.23 49.67
CA THR A 512 35.65 5.23 48.83
C THR A 512 34.99 4.57 47.60
N LYS A 513 35.65 3.65 46.91
CA LYS A 513 35.08 2.91 45.77
C LYS A 513 33.95 2.00 46.19
N GLU A 514 34.04 1.38 47.35
CA GLU A 514 32.99 0.52 47.89
C GLU A 514 31.73 1.32 48.20
N ILE A 515 31.89 2.45 48.90
CA ILE A 515 30.74 3.34 49.21
C ILE A 515 30.09 3.88 47.92
N ARG A 516 30.86 4.29 46.93
CA ARG A 516 30.34 4.74 45.63
C ARG A 516 29.52 3.68 44.91
N ARG A 517 29.88 2.39 45.10
CA ARG A 517 29.19 1.29 44.43
C ARG A 517 27.95 0.79 45.16
N ASN A 518 28.02 0.72 46.48
CA ASN A 518 27.07 -0.02 47.29
C ASN A 518 26.31 0.90 48.28
N GLY A 519 26.66 2.17 48.33
CA GLY A 519 26.22 3.04 49.41
C GLY A 519 26.99 2.78 50.72
N CYS A 520 26.51 3.35 51.79
CA CYS A 520 27.05 3.17 53.13
C CYS A 520 26.25 2.08 53.88
N ASP A 521 26.94 1.13 54.52
CA ASP A 521 26.31 0.14 55.39
C ASP A 521 25.53 0.87 56.49
N GLU A 522 24.26 0.50 56.69
CA GLU A 522 23.36 1.15 57.66
C GLU A 522 23.95 1.15 59.08
N GLU A 523 24.71 0.13 59.45
CA GLU A 523 25.40 0.02 60.74
C GLU A 523 26.52 1.03 60.90
N ARG A 524 27.01 1.60 59.78
CA ARG A 524 28.11 2.60 59.76
C ARG A 524 27.63 4.02 59.64
N VAL A 525 26.32 4.23 59.41
CA VAL A 525 25.69 5.55 59.34
C VAL A 525 25.58 6.12 60.75
N VAL A 526 26.31 7.20 61.01
CA VAL A 526 26.35 7.84 62.30
C VAL A 526 25.50 9.13 62.36
N MET A 527 25.18 9.71 61.21
CA MET A 527 24.35 10.89 61.06
C MET A 527 23.63 10.87 59.72
N ARG A 528 22.38 11.33 59.72
CA ARG A 528 21.54 11.43 58.53
C ARG A 528 20.80 12.76 58.51
N GLN A 529 20.79 13.42 57.35
CA GLN A 529 20.06 14.65 57.12
C GLN A 529 19.45 14.67 55.73
N VAL A 530 18.26 15.23 55.59
CA VAL A 530 17.61 15.41 54.29
C VAL A 530 17.55 16.89 53.94
N VAL A 531 17.97 17.23 52.73
CA VAL A 531 17.86 18.54 52.12
C VAL A 531 16.66 18.54 51.18
N GLY A 532 15.71 19.46 51.39
CA GLY A 532 14.44 19.45 50.65
C GLY A 532 14.56 19.72 49.16
N ALA A 533 15.46 20.60 48.75
CA ALA A 533 15.71 20.87 47.33
C ALA A 533 17.05 21.60 47.13
N LEU A 534 17.72 21.29 46.01
CA LEU A 534 18.87 22.03 45.52
C LEU A 534 18.64 22.36 44.04
N LEU A 535 18.59 23.65 43.73
CA LEU A 535 18.26 24.13 42.39
C LEU A 535 19.40 23.84 41.41
N ALA A 536 19.07 23.56 40.16
CA ALA A 536 20.03 23.57 39.07
C ALA A 536 20.51 24.99 38.75
N PRO A 537 21.71 25.18 38.20
CA PRO A 537 22.13 26.45 37.65
C PRO A 537 21.20 26.87 36.51
N ASP A 538 20.93 28.16 36.39
CA ASP A 538 20.28 28.74 35.23
C ASP A 538 21.34 29.02 34.15
N ASP A 539 20.93 29.19 32.90
CA ASP A 539 21.84 29.41 31.75
C ASP A 539 22.84 30.58 31.92
N THR A 540 22.61 31.44 32.91
CA THR A 540 23.40 32.64 33.16
C THR A 540 24.07 32.67 34.55
N GLU A 541 23.91 31.64 35.37
CA GLU A 541 24.37 31.59 36.75
C GLU A 541 25.26 30.36 37.00
N ASP A 542 26.18 30.49 37.95
CA ASP A 542 27.00 29.38 38.47
C ASP A 542 26.11 28.34 39.17
N ALA A 543 26.70 27.17 39.41
CA ALA A 543 26.06 26.10 40.17
C ALA A 543 25.48 26.58 41.48
N LYS A 544 24.23 26.22 41.78
CA LYS A 544 23.60 26.58 43.06
C LYS A 544 24.20 25.75 44.17
N GLU A 545 24.57 26.44 45.26
CA GLU A 545 25.24 25.86 46.41
C GLU A 545 24.40 25.99 47.66
N ILE A 546 24.51 25.01 48.53
CA ILE A 546 23.97 25.08 49.90
C ILE A 546 25.07 24.73 50.90
N GLU A 547 25.21 25.55 51.91
CA GLU A 547 26.07 25.24 53.05
C GLU A 547 25.21 24.65 54.19
N LEU A 548 25.63 23.50 54.69
CA LEU A 548 24.95 22.78 55.76
C LEU A 548 25.95 22.26 56.77
N TYR A 549 25.50 21.99 57.98
CA TYR A 549 26.33 21.48 59.07
C TYR A 549 25.73 20.19 59.59
N LEU A 550 26.53 19.11 59.51
CA LEU A 550 26.19 17.81 60.08
C LEU A 550 26.88 17.68 61.46
N LEU A 551 26.13 17.20 62.42
CA LEU A 551 26.65 17.01 63.79
C LEU A 551 27.17 15.58 63.94
N TYR A 552 28.49 15.41 63.84
CA TYR A 552 29.12 14.11 64.01
C TYR A 552 29.24 13.74 65.49
N PRO A 553 28.64 12.62 65.97
CA PRO A 553 28.80 12.14 67.32
C PRO A 553 30.19 11.45 67.43
N VAL A 554 31.03 11.94 68.33
CA VAL A 554 32.41 11.46 68.52
C VAL A 554 32.40 10.07 69.15
N THR A 555 32.88 9.05 68.38
CA THR A 555 33.05 7.68 68.84
C THR A 555 34.46 7.45 69.38
N ALA A 556 34.71 6.33 70.07
CA ALA A 556 36.01 6.04 70.63
C ALA A 556 37.06 5.69 69.54
N GLY A 557 38.27 6.27 69.67
CA GLY A 557 39.39 6.04 68.77
C GLY A 557 39.52 7.09 67.67
N SER A 558 40.44 6.87 66.75
CA SER A 558 40.61 7.65 65.52
C SER A 558 39.78 7.01 64.41
N LYS A 559 38.91 7.80 63.81
CA LYS A 559 37.96 7.31 62.81
C LYS A 559 38.06 8.06 61.50
N GLY A 560 37.96 7.29 60.41
CA GLY A 560 37.75 7.80 59.06
C GLY A 560 36.25 8.08 58.84
N VAL A 561 35.89 9.27 58.48
CA VAL A 561 34.50 9.64 58.24
C VAL A 561 34.34 10.06 56.79
N TYR A 562 33.25 9.60 56.15
CA TYR A 562 32.89 9.91 54.77
C TYR A 562 31.55 10.67 54.77
N VAL A 563 31.51 11.69 53.98
CA VAL A 563 30.25 12.36 53.59
C VAL A 563 29.75 11.64 52.34
N VAL A 564 28.52 11.19 52.40
CA VAL A 564 27.85 10.50 51.26
C VAL A 564 26.54 11.22 50.99
N VAL A 565 26.37 11.66 49.76
CA VAL A 565 25.15 12.25 49.23
C VAL A 565 24.41 11.17 48.47
N ASP A 566 23.09 11.10 48.58
CA ASP A 566 22.23 10.10 47.98
C ASP A 566 22.74 8.65 48.14
N PRO A 567 22.90 8.17 49.39
CA PRO A 567 23.54 6.88 49.67
C PRO A 567 22.85 5.67 49.08
N MET A 568 21.59 5.81 48.66
CA MET A 568 20.79 4.74 48.07
C MET A 568 20.67 4.87 46.55
N ASN A 569 21.31 5.85 45.90
CA ASN A 569 21.20 6.18 44.48
C ASN A 569 19.72 6.29 44.03
N GLU A 570 18.88 6.94 44.82
CA GLU A 570 17.47 7.19 44.49
C GLU A 570 17.34 8.32 43.47
N ILE A 571 18.29 9.29 43.49
CA ILE A 571 18.38 10.40 42.54
C ILE A 571 19.32 9.96 41.42
N VAL A 572 18.77 9.81 40.21
CA VAL A 572 19.61 9.48 39.03
C VAL A 572 20.36 10.72 38.60
N GLU A 573 21.67 10.69 38.72
CA GLU A 573 22.57 11.81 38.45
C GLU A 573 23.35 11.65 37.15
N SER A 574 23.98 12.71 36.68
CA SER A 574 24.87 12.64 35.54
C SER A 574 26.25 12.10 35.87
N ASP A 575 26.67 12.23 37.10
CA ASP A 575 27.91 11.63 37.65
C ASP A 575 27.67 11.19 39.10
N GLU A 576 27.66 9.89 39.33
CA GLU A 576 27.53 9.28 40.66
C GLU A 576 28.89 9.20 41.37
N GLY A 577 29.96 9.65 40.73
CA GLY A 577 31.33 9.51 41.22
C GLY A 577 31.75 10.58 42.24
N ASP A 578 31.06 11.70 42.30
CA ASP A 578 31.38 12.86 43.16
C ASP A 578 30.49 12.98 44.41
N ASN A 579 29.58 12.02 44.58
CA ASN A 579 28.67 11.91 45.72
C ASN A 579 29.34 11.45 47.03
N VAL A 580 30.59 11.03 46.99
CA VAL A 580 31.32 10.49 48.15
C VAL A 580 32.65 11.22 48.36
N LYS A 581 32.81 11.83 49.52
CA LYS A 581 34.04 12.53 49.87
C LYS A 581 34.50 12.21 51.28
N PRO A 582 35.73 11.73 51.44
CA PRO A 582 36.27 11.53 52.82
C PRO A 582 36.57 12.84 53.49
N ILE A 583 36.41 12.89 54.79
CA ILE A 583 36.86 14.01 55.61
C ILE A 583 38.39 14.02 55.61
N PRO A 584 39.04 15.18 55.37
CA PRO A 584 40.50 15.25 55.10
C PRO A 584 41.39 14.80 56.26
N GLN A 585 40.85 14.77 57.46
CA GLN A 585 41.61 14.35 58.65
C GLN A 585 40.79 13.40 59.52
N PRO A 586 41.38 12.36 60.12
CA PRO A 586 40.66 11.50 61.04
C PRO A 586 40.12 12.30 62.23
N LEU A 587 38.94 11.90 62.69
CA LEU A 587 38.34 12.47 63.88
C LEU A 587 38.79 11.64 65.10
N GLU A 588 39.44 12.28 66.08
CA GLU A 588 40.03 11.64 67.25
C GLU A 588 39.22 11.89 68.51
N SER A 589 39.14 10.91 69.41
CA SER A 589 38.42 10.97 70.65
C SER A 589 39.29 11.36 71.89
N ASN A 590 40.51 11.91 71.70
CA ASN A 590 41.51 11.96 72.77
C ASN A 590 41.84 13.35 73.31
N SER A 591 41.04 14.38 73.16
CA SER A 591 41.31 15.68 73.77
C SER A 591 40.20 16.14 74.71
N PRO A 592 40.53 16.67 75.91
CA PRO A 592 39.52 17.22 76.77
C PRO A 592 38.96 18.52 76.18
N VAL A 593 37.66 18.50 75.88
CA VAL A 593 36.88 19.63 75.27
C VAL A 593 36.75 20.86 76.12
N LEU A 594 37.24 20.85 77.36
CA LEU A 594 37.11 21.92 78.31
C LEU A 594 37.68 23.28 77.87
N ASP A 595 38.68 23.31 76.99
CA ASP A 595 39.26 24.60 76.52
C ASP A 595 38.46 25.22 75.35
N LEU A 596 37.83 24.39 74.46
CA LEU A 596 37.07 24.92 73.36
C LEU A 596 35.77 25.58 73.80
N ALA A 597 35.10 25.01 74.78
CA ALA A 597 33.86 25.56 75.29
C ALA A 597 34.07 26.97 75.91
N ARG A 598 35.25 27.25 76.50
CA ARG A 598 35.60 28.58 77.09
C ARG A 598 35.90 29.61 75.99
N GLU A 599 36.51 29.24 74.89
CA GLU A 599 36.87 30.15 73.78
C GLU A 599 35.68 30.50 72.92
N VAL A 600 34.80 29.55 72.67
CA VAL A 600 33.58 29.71 71.85
C VAL A 600 32.50 30.50 72.64
N VAL A 601 32.34 30.26 73.95
CA VAL A 601 31.36 30.99 74.77
C VAL A 601 31.81 32.45 75.02
N GLY A 602 33.13 32.73 75.00
CA GLY A 602 33.66 34.10 75.24
C GLY A 602 33.52 35.04 74.02
N LYS A 603 33.51 34.51 72.79
CA LYS A 603 33.50 35.31 71.57
C LYS A 603 32.23 35.20 70.72
N THR A 604 31.32 34.24 70.99
CA THR A 604 30.20 33.92 70.11
C THR A 604 28.82 33.92 70.78
N ALA A 605 28.68 34.49 72.01
CA ALA A 605 27.36 34.56 72.62
C ALA A 605 26.33 35.37 71.80
N LEU A 606 26.80 36.31 70.98
CA LEU A 606 25.96 37.07 70.09
C LEU A 606 25.59 36.27 68.78
N PRO A 607 26.55 35.59 68.08
CA PRO A 607 26.19 34.79 66.91
C PRO A 607 25.34 33.57 67.29
N PHE A 608 25.58 32.93 68.45
CA PHE A 608 24.77 31.78 68.86
C PHE A 608 23.30 32.13 69.15
N ALA A 609 23.05 33.30 69.76
CA ALA A 609 21.70 33.79 69.94
C ALA A 609 21.02 34.15 68.63
N VAL A 610 21.78 34.66 67.67
CA VAL A 610 21.28 34.96 66.31
C VAL A 610 20.99 33.67 65.56
N ILE A 611 21.84 32.64 65.63
CA ILE A 611 21.61 31.34 65.01
C ILE A 611 20.39 30.64 65.61
N VAL A 612 20.24 30.61 66.92
CA VAL A 612 19.04 30.05 67.58
C VAL A 612 17.79 30.82 67.19
N LEU A 613 17.89 32.15 67.11
CA LEU A 613 16.76 32.97 66.67
C LEU A 613 16.42 32.76 65.19
N THR A 614 17.45 32.57 64.38
CA THR A 614 17.26 32.29 62.93
C THR A 614 16.65 30.90 62.72
N ILE A 615 17.09 29.91 63.49
CA ILE A 615 16.49 28.57 63.47
C ILE A 615 15.05 28.60 63.97
N ALA A 616 14.78 29.35 65.00
CA ALA A 616 13.42 29.56 65.53
C ALA A 616 12.53 30.30 64.52
N LEU A 617 13.07 31.33 63.85
CA LEU A 617 12.38 32.04 62.76
C LEU A 617 12.15 31.13 61.51
N LEU A 618 13.13 30.34 61.10
CA LEU A 618 12.99 29.37 60.03
C LEU A 618 11.97 28.29 60.42
N GLY A 619 11.95 27.85 61.69
CA GLY A 619 10.91 26.93 62.18
C GLY A 619 9.50 27.52 62.09
N VAL A 620 9.37 28.82 62.44
CA VAL A 620 8.09 29.54 62.31
C VAL A 620 7.70 29.69 60.81
N VAL A 621 8.66 30.04 59.94
CA VAL A 621 8.43 30.16 58.52
C VAL A 621 8.06 28.78 57.91
N TYR A 622 8.71 27.70 58.38
CA TYR A 622 8.38 26.34 58.00
C TYR A 622 6.96 25.94 58.45
N LEU A 623 6.58 26.24 59.69
CA LEU A 623 5.25 25.95 60.21
C LEU A 623 4.16 26.78 59.50
N VAL A 624 4.44 28.02 59.16
CA VAL A 624 3.53 28.88 58.38
C VAL A 624 3.48 28.38 56.91
N GLY A 625 4.61 27.95 56.36
CA GLY A 625 4.70 27.35 55.01
C GLY A 625 3.94 26.01 54.94
N LYS A 626 4.07 25.17 55.98
CA LYS A 626 3.34 23.91 56.07
C LYS A 626 1.82 24.16 56.17
N GLY A 627 1.39 25.11 57.01
CA GLY A 627 -0.03 25.46 57.10
C GLY A 627 -0.62 25.98 55.79
N ARG A 628 0.16 26.76 55.00
CA ARG A 628 -0.25 27.18 53.67
C ARG A 628 -0.30 26.02 52.64
N ARG A 629 0.62 25.08 52.77
CA ARG A 629 0.66 23.90 51.89
C ARG A 629 -0.53 22.97 52.14
N ASP A 630 -0.87 22.78 53.40
CA ASP A 630 -2.04 21.96 53.77
C ASP A 630 -3.36 22.60 53.31
N GLU A 631 -3.43 23.95 53.33
CA GLU A 631 -4.59 24.69 52.83
C GLU A 631 -4.70 24.66 51.28
N VAL A 632 -3.56 24.70 50.57
CA VAL A 632 -3.50 24.53 49.09
C VAL A 632 -3.86 23.10 48.69
N ASN A 633 -3.36 22.09 49.39
CA ASN A 633 -3.69 20.69 49.15
C ASN A 633 -5.16 20.39 49.43
N LYS A 634 -5.74 21.03 50.46
CA LYS A 634 -7.17 20.93 50.75
C LYS A 634 -8.02 21.53 49.63
N ARG A 635 -7.64 22.69 49.08
CA ARG A 635 -8.30 23.32 47.94
C ARG A 635 -8.15 22.52 46.65
N LEU A 636 -6.99 21.88 46.43
CA LEU A 636 -6.77 20.96 45.28
C LEU A 636 -7.61 19.68 45.40
N ALA A 637 -7.76 19.14 46.61
CA ALA A 637 -8.64 18.00 46.86
C ALA A 637 -10.12 18.36 46.66
N GLU A 638 -10.54 19.55 47.03
CA GLU A 638 -11.90 20.04 46.80
C GLU A 638 -12.16 20.30 45.29
N GLN A 639 -11.16 20.78 44.53
CA GLN A 639 -11.28 20.93 43.08
C GLN A 639 -11.31 19.59 42.36
N SER A 640 -10.55 18.58 42.80
CA SER A 640 -10.60 17.25 42.20
C SER A 640 -11.92 16.53 42.44
N SER A 641 -12.56 16.78 43.58
CA SER A 641 -13.90 16.24 43.86
C SER A 641 -15.01 16.89 43.01
N LEU A 642 -14.82 18.19 42.68
CA LEU A 642 -15.74 18.92 41.79
C LEU A 642 -15.64 18.44 40.32
N VAL A 643 -14.43 18.06 39.88
CA VAL A 643 -14.22 17.52 38.54
C VAL A 643 -14.81 16.12 38.40
N SER A 644 -14.77 15.28 39.44
CA SER A 644 -15.40 13.95 39.42
C SER A 644 -16.93 14.02 39.38
N VAL A 645 -17.53 15.02 40.02
CA VAL A 645 -19.00 15.22 40.00
C VAL A 645 -19.47 15.72 38.60
N LEU A 646 -18.65 16.54 37.94
CA LEU A 646 -18.99 17.04 36.59
C LEU A 646 -18.76 16.01 35.48
N SER A 647 -17.94 14.96 35.71
CA SER A 647 -17.80 13.85 34.75
C SER A 647 -18.93 12.82 34.83
N GLU A 648 -19.62 12.73 35.95
CA GLU A 648 -20.78 11.81 36.12
C GLU A 648 -22.10 12.39 35.57
N GLU A 649 -22.19 13.74 35.38
CA GLU A 649 -23.34 14.39 34.75
C GLU A 649 -23.24 14.46 33.22
N ALA A 650 -22.11 14.11 32.61
CA ALA A 650 -21.94 14.11 31.16
C ALA A 650 -22.25 12.76 30.49
N ASP A 651 -22.46 11.69 31.27
CA ASP A 651 -22.79 10.34 30.77
C ASP A 651 -24.25 9.90 31.05
N ASN A 652 -25.17 10.84 31.30
CA ASN A 652 -26.61 10.55 31.36
C ASN A 652 -27.40 11.33 30.31
#